data_b6a096b15eecb8b5a8d18dba1b357e3d
#
_entry.id   b6a096b15eecb8b5a8d18dba1b357e3d
#
_cell.length_a   1.000
_cell.length_b   1.000
_cell.length_c   1.000
_cell.angle_alpha   90.00
_cell.angle_beta   90.00
_cell.angle_gamma   90.00
#
_symmetry.space_group_name_H-M   'P 1'
#
loop_
_entity.id
_entity.type
_entity.pdbx_description
1 polymer ?
#
loop_
_entity_poly.entity_id
_entity_poly.type
_entity_poly.pdbx_seq_one_letter_code
_entity_poly.pdbx_strand_id
1 'polypeptide(L)'
;MPKTKAAQRSARAGAPLRIAIDSGGTFTDCVWLENSALQILKVFSTPGDPAQAIADAVNRIAGDKQDIVVLHGTTVGTNTLLQRKGARVAFVTTSGFEDSIEIGRQQRPKLYDLFFEKDPALSPAELRFGVDERTSAEGTVLRAPTSDSLKALVAQVAAQEPQAVALSLLFSFANPTNEKAVAEALATLGLPLSVSHQILPEFREYERASTVLVNAYLQPMMQSYLQKLQQRAGAGGKSARIFVMQSSGGITALATAAEQPVRTVLSGPAGGIVGAAAIAQRSGFDRIITFDMGGTSSDVALVDGKPMTTNEADVAGLPVRVPVLDIHTVGAGGGSLARFDAGGALRVGPESAGADPGPICYGRGERPTVTDANLLLGRLPADQFLGGDFQLDLPRTQKIVAQWLKKNHSNLTLDEFAAGVVRVVNANMEKAIRVVSIERGHDPREFSLVAFGGAGAMHACDLAHALRIPRVIVPAYPGALSALGILISDVVKDHSRTVLLRVLSSYKKHGTNRNKIFSGQLNPVFAELKQNIAAELKKEDWQGIAVFEPSCDIRYRGQGYELNLAYAADVLQRFHAEHKRRYGYSSPERDVEIVTVRMRGRVASPEKLSRLKIRDEQGKLMSAAAMVHFAGRSHRTQIIPRSAVGVGKTYHGPAIITEYSATTVIPPGLMYRKDRAGNLLIEV
;
A
#
# COMPACT_ATOMS: atom_id res chain seq x y z
N MET A 1 12.83 51.37 23.10
CA MET A 1 13.37 50.00 23.09
C MET A 1 12.55 49.12 24.02
N PRO A 2 11.82 48.12 23.47
CA PRO A 2 12.04 46.73 23.78
C PRO A 2 11.70 45.82 22.57
N LYS A 3 12.70 45.44 21.75
CA LYS A 3 12.55 44.51 20.61
C LYS A 3 13.49 43.30 20.67
N THR A 4 13.98 42.90 21.84
CA THR A 4 15.04 41.87 21.94
C THR A 4 14.65 40.62 22.74
N LYS A 5 13.40 40.46 23.22
CA LYS A 5 13.03 39.26 24.00
C LYS A 5 12.18 38.23 23.24
N ALA A 6 11.61 38.57 22.08
CA ALA A 6 10.82 37.63 21.28
C ALA A 6 11.66 36.73 20.36
N ALA A 7 12.80 37.24 19.87
CA ALA A 7 13.69 36.48 18.99
C ALA A 7 14.57 35.42 19.71
N GLN A 8 14.74 35.52 21.03
CA GLN A 8 15.55 34.57 21.81
C GLN A 8 14.75 33.36 22.35
N ARG A 9 13.40 33.35 22.23
CA ARG A 9 12.58 32.18 22.61
C ARG A 9 12.44 31.13 21.52
N SER A 10 12.74 31.43 20.25
CA SER A 10 12.63 30.44 19.13
C SER A 10 13.89 29.57 18.95
N ALA A 11 14.98 29.85 19.64
CA ALA A 11 16.28 29.16 19.47
C ALA A 11 16.53 27.99 20.45
N ARG A 12 15.54 27.56 21.26
CA ARG A 12 15.70 26.47 22.25
C ARG A 12 14.58 25.39 22.20
N ALA A 13 13.70 25.38 21.25
CA ALA A 13 12.83 24.21 21.01
C ALA A 13 13.68 23.18 20.24
N GLY A 14 14.04 22.08 20.89
CA GLY A 14 14.65 20.93 20.22
C GLY A 14 13.78 20.46 19.07
N ALA A 15 14.37 19.83 18.03
CA ALA A 15 13.58 19.27 16.93
C ALA A 15 12.47 18.34 17.47
N PRO A 16 11.26 18.33 16.87
CA PRO A 16 10.15 17.51 17.32
C PRO A 16 10.52 16.03 17.28
N LEU A 17 10.04 15.26 18.25
CA LEU A 17 10.17 13.80 18.21
C LEU A 17 9.28 13.24 17.11
N ARG A 18 9.89 12.60 16.12
CA ARG A 18 9.17 11.95 15.02
C ARG A 18 9.03 10.46 15.30
N ILE A 19 7.79 9.98 15.35
CA ILE A 19 7.44 8.57 15.59
C ILE A 19 6.67 8.08 14.39
N ALA A 20 7.17 7.08 13.70
CA ALA A 20 6.42 6.41 12.64
C ALA A 20 5.78 5.13 13.18
N ILE A 21 4.54 4.89 12.78
CA ILE A 21 3.69 3.82 13.28
C ILE A 21 3.03 3.12 12.10
N ASP A 22 3.28 1.83 11.98
CA ASP A 22 2.55 0.95 11.08
C ASP A 22 1.60 0.06 11.89
N SER A 23 0.29 0.26 11.68
CA SER A 23 -0.74 -0.50 12.40
C SER A 23 -1.20 -1.68 11.57
N GLY A 24 -0.70 -2.86 11.89
CA GLY A 24 -1.14 -4.13 11.33
C GLY A 24 -2.31 -4.77 12.10
N GLY A 25 -2.83 -5.89 11.59
CA GLY A 25 -3.96 -6.60 12.23
C GLY A 25 -3.63 -7.27 13.55
N THR A 26 -2.37 -7.66 13.78
CA THR A 26 -1.91 -8.38 15.00
C THR A 26 -0.99 -7.51 15.85
N PHE A 27 -0.04 -6.84 15.23
CA PHE A 27 0.92 -5.98 15.89
C PHE A 27 0.92 -4.59 15.28
N THR A 28 1.25 -3.62 16.11
CA THR A 28 1.55 -2.24 15.74
C THR A 28 3.04 -2.00 15.95
N ASP A 29 3.74 -1.67 14.87
CA ASP A 29 5.17 -1.40 14.86
C ASP A 29 5.44 0.09 14.92
N CYS A 30 6.21 0.52 15.92
CA CYS A 30 6.60 1.91 16.12
C CYS A 30 8.10 2.05 15.95
N VAL A 31 8.55 3.05 15.19
CA VAL A 31 9.96 3.38 15.03
C VAL A 31 10.19 4.88 15.22
N TRP A 32 11.31 5.23 15.85
CA TRP A 32 11.75 6.61 16.02
C TRP A 32 13.28 6.70 16.10
N LEU A 33 13.79 7.91 16.06
CA LEU A 33 15.22 8.16 16.19
C LEU A 33 15.57 8.72 17.55
N GLU A 34 16.52 8.11 18.21
CA GLU A 34 17.16 8.63 19.41
C GLU A 34 18.67 8.70 19.21
N ASN A 35 19.24 9.92 19.25
CA ASN A 35 20.67 10.15 18.98
C ASN A 35 21.14 9.55 17.63
N SER A 36 20.32 9.67 16.59
CA SER A 36 20.51 9.09 15.25
C SER A 36 20.50 7.55 15.21
N ALA A 37 20.19 6.87 16.31
CA ALA A 37 19.98 5.43 16.35
C ALA A 37 18.49 5.11 16.21
N LEU A 38 18.16 4.14 15.35
CA LEU A 38 16.81 3.64 15.20
C LEU A 38 16.41 2.89 16.48
N GLN A 39 15.23 3.25 17.00
CA GLN A 39 14.58 2.55 18.10
C GLN A 39 13.29 1.90 17.57
N ILE A 40 12.94 0.76 18.14
CA ILE A 40 11.77 -0.01 17.74
C ILE A 40 10.97 -0.38 18.98
N LEU A 41 9.65 -0.25 18.88
CA LEU A 41 8.69 -0.77 19.84
C LEU A 41 7.60 -1.51 19.10
N LYS A 42 7.36 -2.75 19.47
CA LYS A 42 6.25 -3.57 18.94
C LYS A 42 5.22 -3.76 20.04
N VAL A 43 3.96 -3.44 19.76
CA VAL A 43 2.83 -3.61 20.69
C VAL A 43 1.72 -4.41 20.02
N PHE A 44 0.89 -5.09 20.80
CA PHE A 44 -0.31 -5.75 20.27
C PHE A 44 -1.30 -4.70 19.77
N SER A 45 -1.85 -4.94 18.59
CA SER A 45 -2.93 -4.11 18.05
C SER A 45 -4.22 -4.34 18.82
N THR A 46 -5.05 -3.29 18.90
CA THR A 46 -6.39 -3.33 19.49
C THR A 46 -7.43 -3.22 18.36
N PRO A 47 -7.86 -4.34 17.73
CA PRO A 47 -8.72 -4.29 16.54
C PRO A 47 -10.05 -3.55 16.74
N GLY A 48 -10.62 -3.58 17.96
CA GLY A 48 -11.85 -2.86 18.30
C GLY A 48 -11.67 -1.33 18.43
N ASP A 49 -10.47 -0.87 18.76
CA ASP A 49 -10.10 0.54 18.86
C ASP A 49 -8.62 0.75 18.51
N PRO A 50 -8.26 0.77 17.25
CA PRO A 50 -6.86 0.90 16.83
C PRO A 50 -6.16 2.18 17.34
N ALA A 51 -6.91 3.25 17.59
CA ALA A 51 -6.36 4.50 18.11
C ALA A 51 -5.79 4.35 19.54
N GLN A 52 -6.27 3.39 20.34
CA GLN A 52 -5.82 3.19 21.71
C GLN A 52 -4.37 2.67 21.74
N ALA A 53 -4.07 1.56 21.05
CA ALA A 53 -2.71 0.98 21.03
C ALA A 53 -1.68 1.98 20.52
N ILE A 54 -2.05 2.78 19.50
CA ILE A 54 -1.18 3.83 18.93
C ILE A 54 -0.92 4.92 19.97
N ALA A 55 -1.96 5.44 20.61
CA ALA A 55 -1.82 6.51 21.61
C ALA A 55 -0.97 6.05 22.81
N ASP A 56 -1.18 4.83 23.28
CA ASP A 56 -0.39 4.25 24.38
C ASP A 56 1.08 4.11 24.00
N ALA A 57 1.36 3.63 22.78
CA ALA A 57 2.72 3.55 22.25
C ALA A 57 3.38 4.95 22.13
N VAL A 58 2.65 5.94 21.58
CA VAL A 58 3.12 7.33 21.44
C VAL A 58 3.45 7.91 22.83
N ASN A 59 2.55 7.76 23.79
CA ASN A 59 2.75 8.28 25.14
C ASN A 59 3.95 7.63 25.84
N ARG A 60 4.13 6.31 25.68
CA ARG A 60 5.28 5.57 26.21
C ARG A 60 6.60 6.02 25.59
N ILE A 61 6.64 6.25 24.27
CA ILE A 61 7.85 6.68 23.54
C ILE A 61 8.17 8.14 23.84
N ALA A 62 7.15 9.00 23.86
CA ALA A 62 7.32 10.43 24.03
C ALA A 62 7.84 10.81 25.43
N GLY A 63 7.44 10.10 26.49
CA GLY A 63 7.80 10.48 27.86
C GLY A 63 7.39 11.93 28.14
N ASP A 64 8.37 12.75 28.56
CA ASP A 64 8.15 14.17 28.89
C ASP A 64 8.25 15.12 27.67
N LYS A 65 8.49 14.62 26.47
CA LYS A 65 8.59 15.44 25.24
C LYS A 65 7.24 16.02 24.88
N GLN A 66 7.20 17.33 24.61
CA GLN A 66 5.97 18.09 24.38
C GLN A 66 5.63 18.26 22.89
N ASP A 67 6.63 18.29 22.00
CA ASP A 67 6.43 18.46 20.55
C ASP A 67 6.68 17.13 19.83
N ILE A 68 5.61 16.55 19.29
CA ILE A 68 5.59 15.20 18.71
C ILE A 68 5.03 15.27 17.29
N VAL A 69 5.67 14.55 16.39
CA VAL A 69 5.18 14.29 15.05
C VAL A 69 4.93 12.80 14.89
N VAL A 70 3.68 12.42 14.68
CA VAL A 70 3.27 11.04 14.42
C VAL A 70 3.06 10.84 12.92
N LEU A 71 3.75 9.89 12.34
CA LEU A 71 3.61 9.46 10.96
C LEU A 71 2.91 8.10 10.97
N HIS A 72 1.71 8.02 10.43
CA HIS A 72 0.85 6.85 10.65
C HIS A 72 0.45 6.14 9.36
N GLY A 73 0.80 4.85 9.24
CA GLY A 73 0.23 3.91 8.27
C GLY A 73 -0.98 3.19 8.87
N THR A 74 -2.10 3.21 8.16
CA THR A 74 -3.36 2.66 8.68
C THR A 74 -3.95 1.58 7.78
N THR A 75 -4.47 0.52 8.38
CA THR A 75 -5.25 -0.52 7.68
C THR A 75 -6.76 -0.30 7.82
N VAL A 76 -7.20 0.74 8.55
CA VAL A 76 -8.61 0.97 8.87
C VAL A 76 -9.45 1.11 7.60
N GLY A 77 -9.05 1.93 6.64
CA GLY A 77 -9.78 2.12 5.38
C GLY A 77 -9.89 0.83 4.57
N THR A 78 -8.78 0.10 4.42
CA THR A 78 -8.74 -1.18 3.68
C THR A 78 -9.64 -2.22 4.34
N ASN A 79 -9.54 -2.38 5.67
CA ASN A 79 -10.36 -3.34 6.41
C ASN A 79 -11.85 -3.01 6.36
N THR A 80 -12.20 -1.72 6.37
CA THR A 80 -13.59 -1.26 6.22
C THR A 80 -14.19 -1.67 4.88
N LEU A 81 -13.44 -1.51 3.79
CA LEU A 81 -13.88 -1.94 2.45
C LEU A 81 -14.01 -3.46 2.38
N LEU A 82 -13.01 -4.20 2.84
CA LEU A 82 -13.00 -5.66 2.80
C LEU A 82 -14.14 -6.27 3.64
N GLN A 83 -14.45 -5.68 4.79
CA GLN A 83 -15.52 -6.15 5.69
C GLN A 83 -16.90 -5.58 5.35
N ARG A 84 -16.99 -4.68 4.37
CA ARG A 84 -18.25 -3.99 4.00
C ARG A 84 -18.93 -3.28 5.18
N LYS A 85 -18.14 -2.64 6.07
CA LYS A 85 -18.61 -1.97 7.30
C LYS A 85 -18.48 -0.43 7.25
N GLY A 86 -18.59 0.17 6.09
CA GLY A 86 -18.53 1.63 5.92
C GLY A 86 -19.87 2.33 6.09
N ALA A 87 -19.92 3.58 5.71
CA ALA A 87 -21.07 4.45 5.85
C ALA A 87 -22.23 4.07 4.91
N ARG A 88 -23.46 4.38 5.29
CA ARG A 88 -24.62 4.41 4.41
C ARG A 88 -24.54 5.65 3.51
N VAL A 89 -24.27 5.47 2.21
CA VAL A 89 -23.94 6.57 1.30
C VAL A 89 -25.07 6.83 0.32
N ALA A 90 -25.50 8.09 0.22
CA ALA A 90 -26.33 8.57 -0.88
C ALA A 90 -25.44 8.83 -2.11
N PHE A 91 -25.75 8.20 -3.24
CA PHE A 91 -25.09 8.44 -4.52
C PHE A 91 -25.92 9.38 -5.37
N VAL A 92 -25.36 10.54 -5.71
CA VAL A 92 -26.02 11.58 -6.52
C VAL A 92 -25.30 11.70 -7.86
N THR A 93 -26.03 11.55 -8.95
CA THR A 93 -25.48 11.59 -10.32
C THR A 93 -26.44 12.27 -11.29
N THR A 94 -26.06 12.41 -12.57
CA THR A 94 -26.95 12.87 -13.64
C THR A 94 -28.11 11.90 -13.82
N SER A 95 -29.32 12.42 -13.97
CA SER A 95 -30.54 11.63 -14.16
C SER A 95 -30.43 10.64 -15.33
N GLY A 96 -30.85 9.38 -15.09
CA GLY A 96 -30.71 8.24 -15.99
C GLY A 96 -29.38 7.49 -15.88
N PHE A 97 -28.49 7.87 -14.93
CA PHE A 97 -27.20 7.21 -14.68
C PHE A 97 -27.06 6.69 -13.24
N GLU A 98 -28.15 6.62 -12.49
CA GLU A 98 -28.19 6.18 -11.08
C GLU A 98 -27.63 4.78 -10.93
N ASP A 99 -27.91 3.89 -11.88
CA ASP A 99 -27.47 2.50 -11.86
C ASP A 99 -26.08 2.26 -12.48
N SER A 100 -25.37 3.31 -12.88
CA SER A 100 -24.03 3.19 -13.47
C SER A 100 -23.04 2.46 -12.54
N ILE A 101 -23.15 2.63 -11.22
CA ILE A 101 -22.34 1.95 -10.22
C ILE A 101 -22.72 0.49 -10.03
N GLU A 102 -23.96 0.11 -10.29
CA GLU A 102 -24.43 -1.28 -10.27
C GLU A 102 -24.02 -2.01 -11.55
N ILE A 103 -24.24 -1.40 -12.70
CA ILE A 103 -23.90 -1.96 -14.02
C ILE A 103 -22.39 -2.17 -14.13
N GLY A 104 -21.59 -1.13 -13.83
CA GLY A 104 -20.14 -1.17 -13.91
C GLY A 104 -19.63 -1.52 -15.31
N ARG A 105 -18.53 -2.25 -15.39
CA ARG A 105 -17.94 -2.73 -16.67
C ARG A 105 -18.49 -4.07 -17.15
N GLN A 106 -19.43 -4.67 -16.44
CA GLN A 106 -20.03 -5.97 -16.76
C GLN A 106 -19.01 -7.12 -16.92
N GLN A 107 -17.82 -6.96 -16.36
CA GLN A 107 -16.80 -8.00 -16.37
C GLN A 107 -17.15 -9.09 -15.35
N ARG A 108 -17.07 -10.35 -15.78
CA ARG A 108 -17.18 -11.50 -14.89
C ARG A 108 -15.77 -11.96 -14.48
N PRO A 109 -15.40 -11.89 -13.21
CA PRO A 109 -14.08 -12.36 -12.75
C PRO A 109 -13.90 -13.86 -12.95
N LYS A 110 -14.99 -14.64 -13.00
CA LYS A 110 -15.02 -16.08 -13.26
C LYS A 110 -15.92 -16.36 -14.46
N LEU A 111 -15.35 -16.46 -15.66
CA LEU A 111 -16.09 -16.62 -16.92
C LEU A 111 -16.97 -17.87 -16.96
N TYR A 112 -16.55 -18.95 -16.33
CA TYR A 112 -17.23 -20.27 -16.34
C TYR A 112 -18.00 -20.56 -15.05
N ASP A 113 -18.16 -19.60 -14.15
CA ASP A 113 -19.00 -19.75 -12.97
C ASP A 113 -20.43 -19.31 -13.30
N LEU A 114 -21.31 -20.28 -13.52
CA LEU A 114 -22.70 -20.03 -13.88
C LEU A 114 -23.53 -19.48 -12.71
N PHE A 115 -23.04 -19.64 -11.48
CA PHE A 115 -23.68 -19.19 -10.25
C PHE A 115 -22.97 -17.97 -9.66
N PHE A 116 -22.14 -17.28 -10.46
CA PHE A 116 -21.47 -16.07 -10.02
C PHE A 116 -22.50 -14.98 -9.69
N GLU A 117 -22.52 -14.57 -8.44
CA GLU A 117 -23.23 -13.39 -7.96
C GLU A 117 -22.24 -12.23 -7.80
N LYS A 118 -22.61 -11.06 -8.30
CA LYS A 118 -21.83 -9.84 -8.13
C LYS A 118 -22.05 -9.31 -6.72
N ASP A 119 -20.98 -8.85 -6.08
CA ASP A 119 -21.11 -8.13 -4.83
C ASP A 119 -22.00 -6.89 -5.02
N PRO A 120 -22.93 -6.60 -4.08
CA PRO A 120 -23.81 -5.44 -4.20
C PRO A 120 -23.00 -4.13 -4.19
N ALA A 121 -23.52 -3.12 -4.91
CA ALA A 121 -22.91 -1.78 -4.92
C ALA A 121 -22.88 -1.19 -3.50
N LEU A 122 -21.92 -0.29 -3.22
CA LEU A 122 -21.79 0.36 -1.91
C LEU A 122 -22.96 1.30 -1.58
N SER A 123 -23.71 1.77 -2.60
CA SER A 123 -24.94 2.52 -2.44
C SER A 123 -26.09 1.67 -2.98
N PRO A 124 -27.03 1.22 -2.14
CA PRO A 124 -28.21 0.47 -2.56
C PRO A 124 -29.17 1.36 -3.37
N ALA A 125 -30.12 0.74 -4.11
CA ALA A 125 -30.96 1.43 -5.08
C ALA A 125 -31.73 2.63 -4.49
N GLU A 126 -32.25 2.49 -3.27
CA GLU A 126 -33.01 3.53 -2.57
C GLU A 126 -32.18 4.75 -2.18
N LEU A 127 -30.85 4.64 -2.25
CA LEU A 127 -29.92 5.74 -1.96
C LEU A 127 -29.27 6.34 -3.22
N ARG A 128 -29.83 6.07 -4.40
CA ARG A 128 -29.34 6.62 -5.67
C ARG A 128 -30.30 7.69 -6.18
N PHE A 129 -29.77 8.87 -6.48
CA PHE A 129 -30.54 10.04 -6.85
C PHE A 129 -30.05 10.65 -8.16
N GLY A 130 -30.96 10.93 -9.07
CA GLY A 130 -30.70 11.59 -10.34
C GLY A 130 -30.94 13.09 -10.26
N VAL A 131 -30.04 13.87 -10.84
CA VAL A 131 -30.16 15.33 -10.99
C VAL A 131 -30.54 15.64 -12.44
N ASP A 132 -31.61 16.39 -12.65
CA ASP A 132 -31.97 16.86 -14.00
C ASP A 132 -31.02 17.99 -14.43
N GLU A 133 -29.89 17.60 -14.94
CA GLU A 133 -28.83 18.46 -15.49
C GLU A 133 -28.19 17.78 -16.71
N ARG A 134 -27.46 18.54 -17.52
CA ARG A 134 -26.63 17.96 -18.59
C ARG A 134 -25.46 18.87 -18.93
N THR A 135 -24.27 18.28 -18.90
CA THR A 135 -23.04 18.84 -19.47
C THR A 135 -22.62 17.95 -20.65
N SER A 136 -22.15 18.55 -21.76
CA SER A 136 -21.64 17.79 -22.92
C SER A 136 -20.20 17.31 -22.68
N ALA A 137 -19.73 16.41 -23.57
CA ALA A 137 -18.35 15.93 -23.54
C ALA A 137 -17.31 17.05 -23.74
N GLU A 138 -17.68 18.12 -24.43
CA GLU A 138 -16.85 19.32 -24.67
C GLU A 138 -16.91 20.31 -23.50
N GLY A 139 -17.69 20.02 -22.45
CA GLY A 139 -17.84 20.86 -21.28
C GLY A 139 -18.88 21.98 -21.42
N THR A 140 -19.76 21.96 -22.46
CA THR A 140 -20.84 22.89 -22.58
C THR A 140 -21.99 22.49 -21.65
N VAL A 141 -22.49 23.41 -20.83
CA VAL A 141 -23.70 23.20 -20.02
C VAL A 141 -24.91 23.27 -20.94
N LEU A 142 -25.54 22.11 -21.18
CA LEU A 142 -26.75 21.99 -22.00
C LEU A 142 -28.03 22.21 -21.18
N ARG A 143 -28.00 21.82 -19.90
CA ARG A 143 -29.08 21.99 -18.94
C ARG A 143 -28.47 22.21 -17.55
N ALA A 144 -28.83 23.29 -16.89
CA ALA A 144 -28.47 23.55 -15.50
C ALA A 144 -29.61 23.10 -14.56
N PRO A 145 -29.29 22.61 -13.35
CA PRO A 145 -30.30 22.28 -12.36
C PRO A 145 -30.99 23.55 -11.88
N THR A 146 -32.32 23.48 -11.67
CA THR A 146 -33.09 24.62 -11.16
C THR A 146 -33.05 24.67 -9.63
N SER A 147 -33.31 25.87 -9.04
CA SER A 147 -33.37 26.00 -7.59
C SER A 147 -34.40 25.07 -6.94
N ASP A 148 -35.55 24.85 -7.59
CA ASP A 148 -36.59 23.97 -7.04
C ASP A 148 -36.23 22.49 -7.16
N SER A 149 -35.57 22.07 -8.25
CA SER A 149 -35.06 20.71 -8.39
C SER A 149 -33.95 20.41 -7.34
N LEU A 150 -33.10 21.41 -7.04
CA LEU A 150 -32.08 21.28 -6.00
C LEU A 150 -32.68 21.16 -4.60
N LYS A 151 -33.71 21.94 -4.26
CA LYS A 151 -34.43 21.81 -2.99
C LYS A 151 -35.12 20.46 -2.86
N ALA A 152 -35.77 19.98 -3.91
CA ALA A 152 -36.38 18.67 -3.95
C ALA A 152 -35.37 17.55 -3.76
N LEU A 153 -34.21 17.62 -4.40
CA LEU A 153 -33.10 16.68 -4.25
C LEU A 153 -32.63 16.63 -2.80
N VAL A 154 -32.38 17.79 -2.17
CA VAL A 154 -31.94 17.86 -0.76
C VAL A 154 -32.95 17.20 0.16
N ALA A 155 -34.26 17.48 -0.05
CA ALA A 155 -35.32 16.86 0.74
C ALA A 155 -35.40 15.33 0.57
N GLN A 156 -35.26 14.83 -0.67
CA GLN A 156 -35.25 13.40 -0.97
C GLN A 156 -34.04 12.69 -0.33
N VAL A 157 -32.84 13.27 -0.43
CA VAL A 157 -31.63 12.73 0.20
C VAL A 157 -31.76 12.71 1.72
N ALA A 158 -32.24 13.81 2.33
CA ALA A 158 -32.43 13.91 3.76
C ALA A 158 -33.42 12.84 4.31
N ALA A 159 -34.50 12.57 3.56
CA ALA A 159 -35.51 11.59 3.95
C ALA A 159 -35.00 10.16 4.05
N GLN A 160 -33.85 9.84 3.42
CA GLN A 160 -33.22 8.53 3.47
C GLN A 160 -32.15 8.43 4.57
N GLU A 161 -31.92 9.47 5.35
CA GLU A 161 -30.96 9.49 6.47
C GLU A 161 -29.58 8.88 6.16
N PRO A 162 -28.91 9.32 5.06
CA PRO A 162 -27.56 8.82 4.76
C PRO A 162 -26.53 9.37 5.77
N GLN A 163 -25.40 8.68 5.89
CA GLN A 163 -24.28 9.11 6.72
C GLN A 163 -23.24 9.91 5.95
N ALA A 164 -23.24 9.82 4.61
CA ALA A 164 -22.37 10.57 3.71
C ALA A 164 -23.01 10.67 2.33
N VAL A 165 -22.53 11.60 1.52
CA VAL A 165 -22.99 11.82 0.14
C VAL A 165 -21.81 11.69 -0.82
N ALA A 166 -21.99 10.92 -1.91
CA ALA A 166 -21.10 10.84 -3.07
C ALA A 166 -21.76 11.54 -4.27
N LEU A 167 -21.15 12.60 -4.78
CA LEU A 167 -21.63 13.37 -5.92
C LEU A 167 -20.71 13.17 -7.13
N SER A 168 -21.26 12.66 -8.25
CA SER A 168 -20.52 12.45 -9.49
C SER A 168 -21.43 12.68 -10.71
N LEU A 169 -21.40 13.89 -11.26
CA LEU A 169 -22.17 14.24 -12.47
C LEU A 169 -21.36 13.93 -13.73
N LEU A 170 -22.06 13.64 -14.82
CA LEU A 170 -21.44 13.40 -16.12
C LEU A 170 -20.63 14.60 -16.58
N PHE A 171 -19.43 14.34 -17.10
CA PHE A 171 -18.51 15.34 -17.65
C PHE A 171 -18.14 16.50 -16.70
N SER A 172 -18.36 16.34 -15.40
CA SER A 172 -17.93 17.34 -14.40
C SER A 172 -16.41 17.57 -14.37
N PHE A 173 -15.62 16.63 -14.88
CA PHE A 173 -14.18 16.81 -15.09
C PHE A 173 -13.86 17.83 -16.18
N ALA A 174 -14.74 18.00 -17.18
CA ALA A 174 -14.60 18.99 -18.26
C ALA A 174 -15.16 20.36 -17.83
N ASN A 175 -16.33 20.35 -17.19
CA ASN A 175 -16.94 21.57 -16.64
C ASN A 175 -17.69 21.26 -15.33
N PRO A 176 -17.20 21.71 -14.17
CA PRO A 176 -17.79 21.41 -12.86
C PRO A 176 -18.95 22.36 -12.47
N THR A 177 -19.44 23.25 -13.34
CA THR A 177 -20.42 24.27 -12.96
C THR A 177 -21.69 23.69 -12.35
N ASN A 178 -22.31 22.68 -12.99
CA ASN A 178 -23.50 22.01 -12.47
C ASN A 178 -23.19 21.24 -11.18
N GLU A 179 -22.07 20.55 -11.13
CA GLU A 179 -21.67 19.76 -9.94
C GLU A 179 -21.41 20.68 -8.73
N LYS A 180 -20.85 21.88 -8.94
CA LYS A 180 -20.69 22.87 -7.88
C LYS A 180 -22.02 23.34 -7.30
N ALA A 181 -22.97 23.66 -8.16
CA ALA A 181 -24.30 24.08 -7.73
C ALA A 181 -25.03 22.98 -6.92
N VAL A 182 -24.92 21.73 -7.36
CA VAL A 182 -25.47 20.58 -6.61
C VAL A 182 -24.74 20.38 -5.29
N ALA A 183 -23.40 20.49 -5.28
CA ALA A 183 -22.60 20.37 -4.07
C ALA A 183 -22.94 21.45 -3.03
N GLU A 184 -23.12 22.70 -3.45
CA GLU A 184 -23.55 23.80 -2.57
C GLU A 184 -24.92 23.53 -1.93
N ALA A 185 -25.87 23.01 -2.72
CA ALA A 185 -27.18 22.62 -2.19
C ALA A 185 -27.08 21.47 -1.18
N LEU A 186 -26.37 20.41 -1.51
CA LEU A 186 -26.19 19.23 -0.65
C LEU A 186 -25.39 19.54 0.63
N ALA A 187 -24.51 20.54 0.61
CA ALA A 187 -23.75 20.96 1.80
C ALA A 187 -24.67 21.44 2.95
N THR A 188 -25.88 21.87 2.64
CA THR A 188 -26.89 22.27 3.65
C THR A 188 -27.32 21.10 4.57
N LEU A 189 -27.07 19.85 4.16
CA LEU A 189 -27.34 18.67 4.99
C LEU A 189 -26.36 18.50 6.16
N GLY A 190 -25.21 19.20 6.13
CA GLY A 190 -24.16 19.06 7.16
C GLY A 190 -23.48 17.70 7.21
N LEU A 191 -23.62 16.89 6.15
CA LEU A 191 -23.04 15.55 6.03
C LEU A 191 -21.67 15.61 5.31
N PRO A 192 -20.77 14.63 5.55
CA PRO A 192 -19.59 14.43 4.73
C PRO A 192 -19.99 14.32 3.25
N LEU A 193 -19.39 15.16 2.41
CA LEU A 193 -19.70 15.24 0.98
C LEU A 193 -18.43 15.01 0.15
N SER A 194 -18.45 13.98 -0.67
CA SER A 194 -17.39 13.63 -1.63
C SER A 194 -17.79 14.05 -3.03
N VAL A 195 -17.02 14.97 -3.65
CA VAL A 195 -17.36 15.59 -4.93
C VAL A 195 -16.35 15.19 -6.01
N SER A 196 -16.82 14.73 -7.16
CA SER A 196 -15.98 14.07 -8.17
C SER A 196 -14.93 14.99 -8.79
N HIS A 197 -15.26 16.24 -9.13
CA HIS A 197 -14.29 17.16 -9.70
C HIS A 197 -13.20 17.62 -8.71
N GLN A 198 -13.37 17.37 -7.40
CA GLN A 198 -12.35 17.65 -6.37
C GLN A 198 -11.46 16.43 -6.10
N ILE A 199 -12.05 15.21 -6.06
CA ILE A 199 -11.34 13.97 -5.72
C ILE A 199 -10.60 13.42 -6.93
N LEU A 200 -11.29 13.36 -8.08
CA LEU A 200 -10.78 12.77 -9.32
C LEU A 200 -11.32 13.50 -10.55
N PRO A 201 -10.72 14.65 -10.97
CA PRO A 201 -11.14 15.37 -12.17
C PRO A 201 -10.68 14.67 -13.46
N GLU A 202 -11.04 13.40 -13.61
CA GLU A 202 -10.65 12.56 -14.73
C GLU A 202 -11.86 11.98 -15.45
N PHE A 203 -11.69 11.70 -16.74
CA PHE A 203 -12.68 10.99 -17.55
C PHE A 203 -12.88 9.56 -17.05
N ARG A 204 -13.80 8.77 -17.67
CA ARG A 204 -14.26 7.44 -17.25
C ARG A 204 -15.24 7.52 -16.08
N GLU A 205 -16.49 7.69 -16.44
CA GLU A 205 -17.58 7.98 -15.51
C GLU A 205 -17.74 6.94 -14.40
N TYR A 206 -17.64 5.65 -14.75
CA TYR A 206 -17.80 4.57 -13.77
C TYR A 206 -16.66 4.57 -12.73
N GLU A 207 -15.40 4.62 -13.18
CA GLU A 207 -14.25 4.60 -12.27
C GLU A 207 -14.20 5.87 -11.41
N ARG A 208 -14.62 7.03 -11.96
CA ARG A 208 -14.74 8.26 -11.18
C ARG A 208 -15.82 8.13 -10.12
N ALA A 209 -17.02 7.69 -10.50
CA ALA A 209 -18.13 7.47 -9.58
C ALA A 209 -17.77 6.46 -8.49
N SER A 210 -17.15 5.32 -8.84
CA SER A 210 -16.68 4.32 -7.89
C SER A 210 -15.66 4.89 -6.89
N THR A 211 -14.68 5.67 -7.36
CA THR A 211 -13.66 6.30 -6.50
C THR A 211 -14.28 7.27 -5.50
N VAL A 212 -15.22 8.10 -5.96
CA VAL A 212 -15.92 9.07 -5.11
C VAL A 212 -16.84 8.35 -4.11
N LEU A 213 -17.51 7.31 -4.54
CA LEU A 213 -18.36 6.49 -3.68
C LEU A 213 -17.54 5.78 -2.58
N VAL A 214 -16.39 5.19 -2.95
CA VAL A 214 -15.45 4.62 -1.97
C VAL A 214 -14.97 5.68 -0.98
N ASN A 215 -14.67 6.90 -1.46
CA ASN A 215 -14.27 7.98 -0.57
C ASN A 215 -15.37 8.32 0.45
N ALA A 216 -16.60 8.53 -0.01
CA ALA A 216 -17.74 8.84 0.85
C ALA A 216 -18.04 7.70 1.84
N TYR A 217 -17.89 6.45 1.39
CA TYR A 217 -18.09 5.25 2.21
C TYR A 217 -17.12 5.15 3.39
N LEU A 218 -15.88 5.60 3.18
CA LEU A 218 -14.82 5.56 4.20
C LEU A 218 -14.81 6.80 5.10
N GLN A 219 -15.29 7.94 4.59
CA GLN A 219 -15.04 9.26 5.17
C GLN A 219 -15.51 9.40 6.63
N PRO A 220 -16.75 9.04 7.03
CA PRO A 220 -17.22 9.23 8.42
C PRO A 220 -16.38 8.46 9.43
N MET A 221 -16.03 7.20 9.09
CA MET A 221 -15.24 6.36 9.98
C MET A 221 -13.81 6.86 10.11
N MET A 222 -13.16 7.21 8.97
CA MET A 222 -11.79 7.72 9.00
C MET A 222 -11.70 9.06 9.73
N GLN A 223 -12.68 9.96 9.57
CA GLN A 223 -12.75 11.20 10.35
C GLN A 223 -12.80 10.92 11.85
N SER A 224 -13.74 10.07 12.29
CA SER A 224 -13.87 9.70 13.70
C SER A 224 -12.60 9.06 14.26
N TYR A 225 -12.02 8.13 13.51
CA TYR A 225 -10.78 7.45 13.90
C TYR A 225 -9.61 8.42 14.06
N LEU A 226 -9.36 9.26 13.07
CA LEU A 226 -8.24 10.21 13.06
C LEU A 226 -8.41 11.30 14.12
N GLN A 227 -9.65 11.78 14.37
CA GLN A 227 -9.96 12.70 15.47
C GLN A 227 -9.65 12.10 16.84
N LYS A 228 -10.10 10.85 17.10
CA LYS A 228 -9.78 10.14 18.34
C LYS A 228 -8.27 9.98 18.54
N LEU A 229 -7.56 9.62 17.47
CA LEU A 229 -6.10 9.48 17.49
C LEU A 229 -5.43 10.81 17.86
N GLN A 230 -5.84 11.91 17.24
CA GLN A 230 -5.29 13.23 17.53
C GLN A 230 -5.54 13.67 18.97
N GLN A 231 -6.76 13.48 19.48
CA GLN A 231 -7.12 13.82 20.85
C GLN A 231 -6.27 13.02 21.87
N ARG A 232 -6.12 11.71 21.65
CA ARG A 232 -5.37 10.84 22.57
C ARG A 232 -3.85 11.06 22.51
N ALA A 233 -3.31 11.28 21.33
CA ALA A 233 -1.87 11.56 21.16
C ALA A 233 -1.49 12.93 21.74
N GLY A 234 -2.43 13.89 21.77
CA GLY A 234 -2.28 15.20 22.40
C GLY A 234 -2.62 15.26 23.89
N ALA A 235 -2.96 14.11 24.51
CA ALA A 235 -3.30 14.06 25.92
C ALA A 235 -2.13 14.54 26.81
N GLY A 236 -2.43 15.15 27.96
CA GLY A 236 -1.41 15.71 28.86
C GLY A 236 -0.77 17.02 28.38
N GLY A 237 -1.42 17.75 27.46
CA GLY A 237 -0.95 19.06 26.98
C GLY A 237 0.14 18.98 25.91
N LYS A 238 0.39 17.79 25.31
CA LYS A 238 1.35 17.58 24.22
C LYS A 238 0.85 18.18 22.91
N SER A 239 1.76 18.80 22.15
CA SER A 239 1.52 19.24 20.77
C SER A 239 1.80 18.06 19.84
N ALA A 240 0.77 17.32 19.43
CA ALA A 240 0.89 16.20 18.52
C ALA A 240 0.39 16.56 17.12
N ARG A 241 1.30 16.58 16.14
CA ARG A 241 0.96 16.72 14.72
C ARG A 241 0.95 15.32 14.09
N ILE A 242 -0.16 14.96 13.44
CA ILE A 242 -0.33 13.63 12.83
C ILE A 242 -0.36 13.76 11.32
N PHE A 243 0.43 12.93 10.66
CA PHE A 243 0.44 12.75 9.21
C PHE A 243 0.15 11.30 8.89
N VAL A 244 -0.53 11.08 7.76
CA VAL A 244 -1.00 9.75 7.36
C VAL A 244 -0.31 9.34 6.07
N MET A 245 0.14 8.09 6.01
CA MET A 245 0.70 7.48 4.82
C MET A 245 -0.35 7.31 3.74
N GLN A 246 -0.01 7.67 2.51
CA GLN A 246 -0.86 7.50 1.33
C GLN A 246 -0.48 6.22 0.57
N SER A 247 -1.43 5.73 -0.21
CA SER A 247 -1.25 4.62 -1.16
C SER A 247 -0.15 4.89 -2.21
N SER A 248 0.12 6.16 -2.49
CA SER A 248 1.15 6.60 -3.46
C SER A 248 2.58 6.57 -2.92
N GLY A 249 2.78 6.19 -1.66
CA GLY A 249 4.11 6.10 -1.03
C GLY A 249 4.58 7.38 -0.36
N GLY A 250 3.73 8.41 -0.23
CA GLY A 250 4.02 9.64 0.50
C GLY A 250 3.15 9.84 1.72
N ILE A 251 3.44 10.86 2.52
CA ILE A 251 2.63 11.27 3.68
C ILE A 251 1.81 12.53 3.36
N THR A 252 0.66 12.67 4.00
CA THR A 252 -0.23 13.84 3.91
C THR A 252 -0.71 14.27 5.29
N ALA A 253 -1.22 15.50 5.40
CA ALA A 253 -1.81 15.99 6.65
C ALA A 253 -3.04 15.19 7.05
N LEU A 254 -3.31 15.10 8.35
CA LEU A 254 -4.46 14.40 8.91
C LEU A 254 -5.78 14.89 8.33
N ALA A 255 -5.96 16.21 8.16
CA ALA A 255 -7.17 16.80 7.61
C ALA A 255 -7.44 16.28 6.18
N THR A 256 -6.40 16.30 5.31
CA THR A 256 -6.51 15.77 3.94
C THR A 256 -6.83 14.27 3.93
N ALA A 257 -6.22 13.49 4.82
CA ALA A 257 -6.50 12.04 4.93
C ALA A 257 -7.94 11.78 5.44
N ALA A 258 -8.49 12.65 6.27
CA ALA A 258 -9.87 12.58 6.74
C ALA A 258 -10.89 12.99 5.66
N GLU A 259 -10.54 13.94 4.78
CA GLU A 259 -11.37 14.38 3.65
C GLU A 259 -11.28 13.42 2.45
N GLN A 260 -10.10 12.86 2.20
CA GLN A 260 -9.84 11.97 1.05
C GLN A 260 -9.27 10.61 1.50
N PRO A 261 -10.00 9.84 2.34
CA PRO A 261 -9.53 8.54 2.83
C PRO A 261 -9.26 7.51 1.73
N VAL A 262 -9.86 7.64 0.56
CA VAL A 262 -9.57 6.78 -0.60
C VAL A 262 -8.08 6.77 -0.97
N ARG A 263 -7.34 7.84 -0.70
CA ARG A 263 -5.89 7.93 -0.93
C ARG A 263 -5.04 7.22 0.12
N THR A 264 -5.64 6.71 1.20
CA THR A 264 -4.94 6.00 2.29
C THR A 264 -5.16 4.49 2.29
N VAL A 265 -5.97 4.00 1.36
CA VAL A 265 -6.22 2.56 1.18
C VAL A 265 -4.93 1.89 0.71
N LEU A 266 -4.53 0.75 1.32
CA LEU A 266 -3.24 0.06 1.06
C LEU A 266 -1.99 0.86 1.50
N SER A 267 -2.10 1.76 2.47
CA SER A 267 -0.96 2.57 2.94
C SER A 267 0.10 1.80 3.74
N GLY A 268 -0.25 0.70 4.42
CA GLY A 268 0.70 -0.15 5.14
C GLY A 268 1.76 -0.76 4.22
N PRO A 269 1.37 -1.53 3.18
CA PRO A 269 2.31 -2.05 2.20
C PRO A 269 3.15 -0.97 1.50
N ALA A 270 2.58 0.23 1.29
CA ALA A 270 3.30 1.35 0.67
C ALA A 270 4.53 1.77 1.49
N GLY A 271 4.42 1.81 2.82
CA GLY A 271 5.56 2.08 3.71
C GLY A 271 6.66 1.03 3.53
N GLY A 272 6.30 -0.25 3.47
CA GLY A 272 7.24 -1.35 3.25
C GLY A 272 8.05 -1.21 1.96
N ILE A 273 7.38 -0.85 0.86
CA ILE A 273 8.05 -0.65 -0.44
C ILE A 273 9.01 0.54 -0.41
N VAL A 274 8.61 1.67 0.19
CA VAL A 274 9.48 2.84 0.36
C VAL A 274 10.71 2.48 1.19
N GLY A 275 10.51 1.77 2.31
CA GLY A 275 11.60 1.29 3.17
C GLY A 275 12.54 0.33 2.44
N ALA A 276 11.99 -0.66 1.72
CA ALA A 276 12.76 -1.64 0.95
C ALA A 276 13.60 -0.98 -0.15
N ALA A 277 13.00 -0.06 -0.92
CA ALA A 277 13.71 0.70 -1.96
C ALA A 277 14.88 1.49 -1.37
N ALA A 278 14.66 2.23 -0.29
CA ALA A 278 15.69 3.04 0.34
C ALA A 278 16.83 2.20 0.93
N ILE A 279 16.52 1.06 1.55
CA ILE A 279 17.53 0.14 2.12
C ILE A 279 18.32 -0.55 1.02
N ALA A 280 17.67 -1.06 -0.02
CA ALA A 280 18.36 -1.69 -1.14
C ALA A 280 19.29 -0.72 -1.86
N GLN A 281 18.84 0.52 -2.09
CA GLN A 281 19.66 1.57 -2.69
C GLN A 281 20.90 1.89 -1.84
N ARG A 282 20.79 1.87 -0.50
CA ARG A 282 21.93 2.04 0.40
C ARG A 282 22.96 0.91 0.26
N SER A 283 22.53 -0.28 -0.12
CA SER A 283 23.38 -1.45 -0.41
C SER A 283 23.86 -1.51 -1.86
N GLY A 284 23.52 -0.50 -2.71
CA GLY A 284 23.92 -0.42 -4.10
C GLY A 284 23.01 -1.17 -5.07
N PHE A 285 21.77 -1.49 -4.66
CA PHE A 285 20.78 -2.16 -5.49
C PHE A 285 19.57 -1.26 -5.72
N ASP A 286 19.32 -0.89 -6.96
CA ASP A 286 18.22 -0.03 -7.40
C ASP A 286 17.11 -0.79 -8.16
N ARG A 287 17.38 -2.04 -8.58
CA ARG A 287 16.42 -2.94 -9.23
C ARG A 287 16.07 -4.07 -8.28
N ILE A 288 14.88 -3.99 -7.67
CA ILE A 288 14.44 -4.96 -6.67
C ILE A 288 12.99 -5.38 -6.87
N ILE A 289 12.69 -6.59 -6.43
CA ILE A 289 11.33 -7.05 -6.17
C ILE A 289 11.17 -7.08 -4.66
N THR A 290 10.19 -6.35 -4.14
CA THR A 290 9.85 -6.37 -2.72
C THR A 290 8.95 -7.54 -2.40
N PHE A 291 9.17 -8.18 -1.27
CA PHE A 291 8.38 -9.30 -0.79
C PHE A 291 8.12 -9.13 0.71
N ASP A 292 6.95 -8.65 1.05
CA ASP A 292 6.47 -8.52 2.43
C ASP A 292 5.53 -9.68 2.75
N MET A 293 5.88 -10.50 3.73
CA MET A 293 5.00 -11.57 4.19
C MET A 293 4.68 -11.37 5.67
N GLY A 294 3.42 -11.03 5.90
CA GLY A 294 2.85 -10.94 7.24
C GLY A 294 2.17 -12.23 7.70
N GLY A 295 1.26 -12.10 8.65
CA GLY A 295 0.47 -13.22 9.16
C GLY A 295 -0.67 -13.65 8.24
N THR A 296 -1.25 -12.74 7.44
CA THR A 296 -2.47 -12.98 6.65
C THR A 296 -2.24 -12.97 5.16
N SER A 297 -1.33 -12.15 4.66
CA SER A 297 -1.08 -11.91 3.24
C SER A 297 0.40 -11.74 2.95
N SER A 298 0.72 -11.76 1.67
CA SER A 298 2.01 -11.32 1.15
C SER A 298 1.79 -10.24 0.09
N ASP A 299 2.58 -9.18 0.18
CA ASP A 299 2.55 -8.04 -0.72
C ASP A 299 3.85 -8.01 -1.54
N VAL A 300 3.71 -7.92 -2.86
CA VAL A 300 4.85 -7.87 -3.78
C VAL A 300 4.74 -6.64 -4.67
N ALA A 301 5.87 -5.99 -4.92
CA ALA A 301 5.97 -4.87 -5.84
C ALA A 301 7.32 -4.84 -6.53
N LEU A 302 7.40 -4.15 -7.67
CA LEU A 302 8.62 -3.97 -8.44
C LEU A 302 9.14 -2.55 -8.27
N VAL A 303 10.45 -2.44 -8.09
CA VAL A 303 11.19 -1.17 -8.04
C VAL A 303 12.28 -1.20 -9.11
N ASP A 304 12.23 -0.28 -10.04
CA ASP A 304 13.26 -0.08 -11.08
C ASP A 304 13.78 1.36 -10.97
N GLY A 305 14.80 1.56 -10.14
CA GLY A 305 15.30 2.87 -9.71
C GLY A 305 14.35 3.62 -8.75
N LYS A 306 13.03 3.48 -8.94
CA LYS A 306 11.97 4.01 -8.07
C LYS A 306 10.80 3.05 -7.98
N PRO A 307 10.00 3.08 -6.90
CA PRO A 307 8.79 2.30 -6.81
C PRO A 307 7.84 2.56 -7.98
N MET A 308 7.32 1.49 -8.58
CA MET A 308 6.34 1.60 -9.66
C MET A 308 5.01 2.08 -9.10
N THR A 309 4.34 2.96 -9.85
CA THR A 309 3.02 3.49 -9.49
C THR A 309 2.01 3.21 -10.59
N THR A 310 0.77 2.98 -10.20
CA THR A 310 -0.39 2.91 -11.09
C THR A 310 -1.43 3.96 -10.68
N ASN A 311 -2.27 4.36 -11.62
CA ASN A 311 -3.38 5.28 -11.35
C ASN A 311 -4.72 4.53 -11.25
N GLU A 312 -4.69 3.21 -11.24
CA GLU A 312 -5.89 2.37 -11.15
C GLU A 312 -5.57 1.13 -10.31
N ALA A 313 -6.38 0.90 -9.29
CA ALA A 313 -6.32 -0.27 -8.44
C ALA A 313 -7.71 -0.87 -8.28
N ASP A 314 -7.78 -2.18 -8.13
CA ASP A 314 -8.98 -2.87 -7.64
C ASP A 314 -8.83 -3.10 -6.15
N VAL A 315 -9.79 -2.61 -5.37
CA VAL A 315 -9.82 -2.82 -3.91
C VAL A 315 -11.16 -3.42 -3.55
N ALA A 316 -11.16 -4.65 -3.10
CA ALA A 316 -12.38 -5.39 -2.76
C ALA A 316 -13.39 -5.48 -3.92
N GLY A 317 -12.92 -5.64 -5.16
CA GLY A 317 -13.76 -5.69 -6.36
C GLY A 317 -14.27 -4.32 -6.85
N LEU A 318 -13.77 -3.23 -6.27
CA LEU A 318 -14.16 -1.86 -6.61
C LEU A 318 -12.98 -1.15 -7.32
N PRO A 319 -13.17 -0.63 -8.53
CA PRO A 319 -12.13 0.16 -9.18
C PRO A 319 -11.95 1.51 -8.47
N VAL A 320 -10.72 1.79 -8.09
CA VAL A 320 -10.30 3.05 -7.45
C VAL A 320 -9.21 3.69 -8.31
N ARG A 321 -9.45 4.91 -8.78
CA ARG A 321 -8.50 5.67 -9.61
C ARG A 321 -7.86 6.80 -8.82
N VAL A 322 -6.90 6.45 -7.98
CA VAL A 322 -5.97 7.39 -7.34
C VAL A 322 -4.55 6.88 -7.54
N PRO A 323 -3.52 7.73 -7.49
CA PRO A 323 -2.15 7.25 -7.53
C PRO A 323 -1.87 6.29 -6.37
N VAL A 324 -1.49 5.05 -6.70
CA VAL A 324 -1.13 4.01 -5.73
C VAL A 324 0.20 3.39 -6.14
N LEU A 325 0.96 2.87 -5.20
CA LEU A 325 2.08 1.99 -5.52
C LEU A 325 1.53 0.72 -6.16
N ASP A 326 2.22 0.22 -7.18
CA ASP A 326 1.80 -0.95 -7.94
C ASP A 326 2.11 -2.23 -7.17
N ILE A 327 1.17 -2.59 -6.29
CA ILE A 327 1.28 -3.70 -5.33
C ILE A 327 0.37 -4.83 -5.79
N HIS A 328 0.88 -6.05 -5.74
CA HIS A 328 0.06 -7.25 -5.89
C HIS A 328 0.03 -8.01 -4.58
N THR A 329 -1.17 -8.16 -4.02
CA THR A 329 -1.41 -8.85 -2.75
C THR A 329 -1.96 -10.25 -3.00
N VAL A 330 -1.43 -11.24 -2.30
CA VAL A 330 -1.93 -12.61 -2.30
C VAL A 330 -2.27 -13.04 -0.88
N GLY A 331 -3.40 -13.75 -0.69
CA GLY A 331 -3.82 -14.32 0.59
C GLY A 331 -2.96 -15.52 1.00
N ALA A 332 -1.65 -15.30 1.13
CA ALA A 332 -0.64 -16.26 1.54
C ALA A 332 0.24 -15.62 2.62
N GLY A 333 0.05 -16.00 3.86
CA GLY A 333 0.80 -15.48 5.02
C GLY A 333 1.10 -16.58 6.02
N GLY A 334 1.77 -16.25 7.10
CA GLY A 334 2.11 -17.21 8.16
C GLY A 334 0.92 -17.92 8.78
N GLY A 335 -0.21 -17.23 8.91
CA GLY A 335 -1.47 -17.78 9.43
C GLY A 335 -2.36 -18.44 8.38
N SER A 336 -1.95 -18.54 7.11
CA SER A 336 -2.75 -19.19 6.07
C SER A 336 -3.02 -20.64 6.42
N LEU A 337 -4.32 -21.01 6.36
CA LEU A 337 -4.81 -22.30 6.79
C LEU A 337 -4.57 -23.39 5.74
N ALA A 338 -4.08 -24.53 6.18
CA ALA A 338 -3.98 -25.73 5.36
C ALA A 338 -5.31 -26.51 5.37
N ARG A 339 -5.72 -27.02 4.20
CA ARG A 339 -6.90 -27.87 4.04
C ARG A 339 -6.71 -28.86 2.89
N PHE A 340 -7.45 -29.96 2.92
CA PHE A 340 -7.62 -30.83 1.77
C PHE A 340 -8.89 -30.42 1.02
N ASP A 341 -8.83 -30.34 -0.31
CA ASP A 341 -10.03 -30.17 -1.12
C ASP A 341 -10.80 -31.48 -1.30
N ALA A 342 -11.95 -31.43 -1.97
CA ALA A 342 -12.78 -32.61 -2.19
C ALA A 342 -12.07 -33.74 -2.97
N GLY A 343 -11.03 -33.43 -3.73
CA GLY A 343 -10.18 -34.39 -4.45
C GLY A 343 -8.98 -34.90 -3.63
N GLY A 344 -8.85 -34.49 -2.35
CA GLY A 344 -7.73 -34.86 -1.48
C GLY A 344 -6.44 -34.08 -1.73
N ALA A 345 -6.45 -33.03 -2.57
CA ALA A 345 -5.26 -32.20 -2.80
C ALA A 345 -5.06 -31.18 -1.66
N LEU A 346 -3.83 -31.04 -1.21
CA LEU A 346 -3.47 -30.06 -0.20
C LEU A 346 -3.56 -28.63 -0.77
N ARG A 347 -4.30 -27.78 -0.08
CA ARG A 347 -4.47 -26.36 -0.36
C ARG A 347 -4.02 -25.53 0.83
N VAL A 348 -3.49 -24.33 0.58
CA VAL A 348 -3.07 -23.38 1.63
C VAL A 348 -3.62 -22.01 1.30
N GLY A 349 -4.37 -21.43 2.25
CA GLY A 349 -5.09 -20.17 2.04
C GLY A 349 -6.30 -20.30 1.08
N PRO A 350 -6.95 -19.17 0.68
CA PRO A 350 -6.66 -17.82 1.14
C PRO A 350 -7.10 -17.52 2.59
N GLU A 351 -7.88 -18.41 3.21
CA GLU A 351 -8.29 -18.26 4.61
C GLU A 351 -7.09 -18.22 5.55
N SER A 352 -7.17 -17.37 6.57
CA SER A 352 -6.15 -17.21 7.61
C SER A 352 -6.73 -17.44 8.99
N ALA A 353 -5.93 -18.00 9.90
CA ALA A 353 -6.27 -18.10 11.31
C ALA A 353 -6.28 -16.74 12.02
N GLY A 354 -5.78 -15.69 11.36
CA GLY A 354 -5.67 -14.36 11.95
C GLY A 354 -4.78 -14.32 13.19
N ALA A 355 -5.06 -13.36 14.09
CA ALA A 355 -4.42 -13.25 15.40
C ALA A 355 -5.15 -14.07 16.45
N ASP A 356 -6.45 -14.27 16.30
CA ASP A 356 -7.33 -15.02 17.18
C ASP A 356 -8.25 -15.92 16.32
N PRO A 357 -8.22 -17.25 16.49
CA PRO A 357 -7.43 -18.02 17.48
C PRO A 357 -5.94 -18.13 17.14
N GLY A 358 -5.50 -17.75 15.92
CA GLY A 358 -4.10 -17.80 15.49
C GLY A 358 -3.58 -19.20 15.13
N PRO A 359 -2.29 -19.35 14.82
CA PRO A 359 -1.61 -20.62 14.64
C PRO A 359 -1.74 -21.55 15.88
N ILE A 360 -1.68 -22.87 15.65
CA ILE A 360 -1.72 -23.88 16.73
C ILE A 360 -0.62 -23.60 17.75
N CYS A 361 0.59 -23.29 17.25
CA CYS A 361 1.77 -23.06 18.08
C CYS A 361 1.67 -21.83 19.00
N TYR A 362 0.67 -20.95 18.80
CA TYR A 362 0.38 -19.82 19.70
C TYR A 362 -0.50 -20.22 20.89
N GLY A 363 -0.89 -21.49 21.00
CA GLY A 363 -1.58 -22.04 22.15
C GLY A 363 -3.11 -22.11 22.04
N ARG A 364 -3.75 -21.40 21.07
CA ARG A 364 -5.22 -21.36 20.93
C ARG A 364 -5.75 -21.96 19.63
N GLY A 365 -4.96 -21.93 18.56
CA GLY A 365 -5.35 -22.46 17.25
C GLY A 365 -5.61 -23.96 17.27
N GLU A 366 -6.44 -24.44 16.33
CA GLU A 366 -6.77 -25.86 16.14
C GLU A 366 -6.63 -26.34 14.69
N ARG A 367 -6.42 -25.40 13.75
CA ARG A 367 -6.24 -25.69 12.32
C ARG A 367 -4.79 -25.39 11.91
N PRO A 368 -4.13 -26.31 11.16
CA PRO A 368 -2.74 -26.13 10.76
C PRO A 368 -2.55 -24.89 9.88
N THR A 369 -1.46 -24.15 10.14
CA THR A 369 -1.06 -22.97 9.39
C THR A 369 0.34 -23.10 8.80
N VAL A 370 0.76 -22.13 7.97
CA VAL A 370 2.14 -22.04 7.45
C VAL A 370 3.16 -21.87 8.59
N THR A 371 2.82 -21.11 9.64
CA THR A 371 3.68 -20.94 10.82
C THR A 371 3.91 -22.28 11.53
N ASP A 372 2.85 -23.06 11.72
CA ASP A 372 2.95 -24.40 12.31
C ASP A 372 3.82 -25.34 11.45
N ALA A 373 3.69 -25.26 10.12
CA ALA A 373 4.51 -26.04 9.21
C ALA A 373 6.01 -25.67 9.30
N ASN A 374 6.35 -24.37 9.36
CA ASN A 374 7.74 -23.94 9.54
C ASN A 374 8.30 -24.37 10.91
N LEU A 375 7.48 -24.36 11.98
CA LEU A 375 7.87 -24.86 13.30
C LEU A 375 8.14 -26.37 13.26
N LEU A 376 7.26 -27.16 12.64
CA LEU A 376 7.45 -28.63 12.51
C LEU A 376 8.71 -28.99 11.73
N LEU A 377 9.05 -28.21 10.68
CA LEU A 377 10.27 -28.40 9.90
C LEU A 377 11.55 -27.91 10.61
N GLY A 378 11.43 -27.33 11.81
CA GLY A 378 12.55 -26.72 12.54
C GLY A 378 13.08 -25.44 11.94
N ARG A 379 12.39 -24.85 10.93
CA ARG A 379 12.76 -23.58 10.29
C ARG A 379 12.48 -22.37 11.19
N LEU A 380 11.57 -22.50 12.15
CA LEU A 380 11.23 -21.51 13.16
C LEU A 380 11.56 -22.05 14.55
N PRO A 381 12.64 -21.58 15.22
CA PRO A 381 13.02 -22.04 16.56
C PRO A 381 11.97 -21.65 17.60
N ALA A 382 11.50 -22.63 18.38
CA ALA A 382 10.40 -22.46 19.32
C ALA A 382 10.70 -21.49 20.47
N ASP A 383 11.95 -21.45 20.90
CA ASP A 383 12.47 -20.70 22.06
C ASP A 383 13.06 -19.33 21.68
N GLN A 384 13.10 -18.98 20.39
CA GLN A 384 13.69 -17.72 19.91
C GLN A 384 12.70 -16.79 19.21
N PHE A 385 11.42 -17.11 19.28
CA PHE A 385 10.37 -16.28 18.70
C PHE A 385 10.18 -14.98 19.51
N LEU A 386 10.05 -13.83 18.82
CA LEU A 386 10.03 -12.49 19.42
C LEU A 386 11.21 -12.26 20.39
N GLY A 387 12.43 -12.63 19.94
CA GLY A 387 13.63 -12.46 20.76
C GLY A 387 13.70 -13.35 21.99
N GLY A 388 12.84 -14.40 22.06
CA GLY A 388 12.69 -15.28 23.20
C GLY A 388 11.63 -14.86 24.22
N ASP A 389 10.89 -13.76 23.94
CA ASP A 389 9.82 -13.28 24.81
C ASP A 389 8.53 -14.11 24.68
N PHE A 390 8.43 -14.93 23.64
CA PHE A 390 7.29 -15.81 23.40
C PHE A 390 7.75 -17.20 22.97
N GLN A 391 7.32 -18.23 23.71
CA GLN A 391 7.64 -19.61 23.41
C GLN A 391 6.54 -20.27 22.58
N LEU A 392 6.91 -20.85 21.42
CA LEU A 392 5.99 -21.59 20.58
C LEU A 392 5.80 -23.03 21.10
N ASP A 393 4.55 -23.49 21.11
CA ASP A 393 4.18 -24.82 21.62
C ASP A 393 4.32 -25.90 20.54
N LEU A 394 5.55 -26.41 20.37
CA LEU A 394 5.85 -27.50 19.43
C LEU A 394 5.13 -28.81 19.79
N PRO A 395 5.11 -29.29 21.06
CA PRO A 395 4.41 -30.52 21.43
C PRO A 395 2.90 -30.47 21.12
N ARG A 396 2.24 -29.34 21.40
CA ARG A 396 0.84 -29.12 21.06
C ARG A 396 0.64 -29.17 19.55
N THR A 397 1.51 -28.51 18.80
CA THR A 397 1.45 -28.46 17.34
C THR A 397 1.56 -29.87 16.73
N GLN A 398 2.55 -30.65 17.14
CA GLN A 398 2.71 -32.04 16.70
C GLN A 398 1.46 -32.87 16.98
N LYS A 399 0.92 -32.79 18.20
CA LYS A 399 -0.26 -33.56 18.62
C LYS A 399 -1.50 -33.19 17.79
N ILE A 400 -1.80 -31.90 17.65
CA ILE A 400 -3.01 -31.43 16.96
C ILE A 400 -2.90 -31.71 15.47
N VAL A 401 -1.74 -31.46 14.82
CA VAL A 401 -1.55 -31.73 13.39
C VAL A 401 -1.66 -33.23 13.10
N ALA A 402 -1.10 -34.10 13.94
CA ALA A 402 -1.25 -35.57 13.78
C ALA A 402 -2.72 -36.01 13.87
N GLN A 403 -3.48 -35.46 14.84
CA GLN A 403 -4.91 -35.74 14.97
C GLN A 403 -5.70 -35.20 13.76
N TRP A 404 -5.36 -34.00 13.28
CA TRP A 404 -5.98 -33.38 12.11
C TRP A 404 -5.74 -34.19 10.84
N LEU A 405 -4.50 -34.70 10.60
CA LEU A 405 -4.16 -35.59 9.48
C LEU A 405 -5.00 -36.87 9.53
N LYS A 406 -5.08 -37.51 10.71
CA LYS A 406 -5.88 -38.71 10.89
C LYS A 406 -7.37 -38.48 10.63
N LYS A 407 -7.92 -37.35 11.09
CA LYS A 407 -9.32 -36.94 10.83
C LYS A 407 -9.62 -36.73 9.35
N ASN A 408 -8.63 -36.29 8.57
CA ASN A 408 -8.73 -36.09 7.14
C ASN A 408 -8.27 -37.30 6.31
N HIS A 409 -8.12 -38.47 6.93
CA HIS A 409 -7.70 -39.74 6.29
C HIS A 409 -6.41 -39.61 5.47
N SER A 410 -5.48 -38.76 5.91
CA SER A 410 -4.19 -38.55 5.26
C SER A 410 -3.12 -39.50 5.83
N ASN A 411 -2.33 -40.12 4.96
CA ASN A 411 -1.21 -40.98 5.32
C ASN A 411 0.13 -40.23 5.41
N LEU A 412 0.12 -38.88 5.24
CA LEU A 412 1.33 -38.11 5.32
C LEU A 412 1.91 -38.09 6.75
N THR A 413 3.21 -38.16 6.84
CA THR A 413 3.93 -37.85 8.08
C THR A 413 3.86 -36.36 8.38
N LEU A 414 4.19 -35.94 9.59
CA LEU A 414 4.21 -34.52 9.98
C LEU A 414 5.17 -33.72 9.07
N ASP A 415 6.32 -34.26 8.76
CA ASP A 415 7.34 -33.62 7.93
C ASP A 415 6.90 -33.48 6.47
N GLU A 416 6.32 -34.56 5.90
CA GLU A 416 5.78 -34.54 4.54
C GLU A 416 4.64 -33.55 4.39
N PHE A 417 3.73 -33.51 5.37
CA PHE A 417 2.65 -32.54 5.43
C PHE A 417 3.19 -31.09 5.51
N ALA A 418 4.09 -30.84 6.46
CA ALA A 418 4.66 -29.52 6.66
C ALA A 418 5.46 -29.04 5.43
N ALA A 419 6.26 -29.92 4.81
CA ALA A 419 6.94 -29.63 3.55
C ALA A 419 5.96 -29.39 2.40
N GLY A 420 4.83 -30.10 2.36
CA GLY A 420 3.74 -29.91 1.43
C GLY A 420 3.10 -28.51 1.58
N VAL A 421 2.80 -28.10 2.81
CA VAL A 421 2.25 -26.78 3.13
C VAL A 421 3.17 -25.65 2.64
N VAL A 422 4.48 -25.74 2.97
CA VAL A 422 5.47 -24.75 2.54
C VAL A 422 5.59 -24.71 1.02
N ARG A 423 5.59 -25.86 0.34
CA ARG A 423 5.65 -25.92 -1.13
C ARG A 423 4.44 -25.25 -1.79
N VAL A 424 3.22 -25.51 -1.28
CA VAL A 424 1.99 -24.92 -1.84
C VAL A 424 1.95 -23.41 -1.63
N VAL A 425 2.29 -22.93 -0.43
CA VAL A 425 2.31 -21.48 -0.17
C VAL A 425 3.39 -20.78 -0.99
N ASN A 426 4.57 -21.39 -1.16
CA ASN A 426 5.63 -20.82 -2.02
C ASN A 426 5.17 -20.72 -3.47
N ALA A 427 4.46 -21.71 -4.02
CA ALA A 427 3.91 -21.64 -5.38
C ALA A 427 2.89 -20.49 -5.55
N ASN A 428 2.07 -20.21 -4.54
CA ASN A 428 1.16 -19.07 -4.57
C ASN A 428 1.91 -17.72 -4.57
N MET A 429 2.96 -17.62 -3.75
CA MET A 429 3.80 -16.41 -3.67
C MET A 429 4.67 -16.24 -4.93
N GLU A 430 5.20 -17.32 -5.50
CA GLU A 430 5.90 -17.31 -6.79
C GLU A 430 5.01 -16.73 -7.90
N LYS A 431 3.75 -17.17 -7.96
CA LYS A 431 2.78 -16.63 -8.92
C LYS A 431 2.59 -15.12 -8.73
N ALA A 432 2.49 -14.64 -7.49
CA ALA A 432 2.36 -13.20 -7.22
C ALA A 432 3.59 -12.41 -7.72
N ILE A 433 4.80 -12.92 -7.52
CA ILE A 433 6.02 -12.29 -8.03
C ILE A 433 6.04 -12.28 -9.57
N ARG A 434 5.55 -13.33 -10.24
CA ARG A 434 5.42 -13.38 -11.71
C ARG A 434 4.48 -12.32 -12.25
N VAL A 435 3.37 -12.04 -11.55
CA VAL A 435 2.41 -11.00 -11.92
C VAL A 435 3.07 -9.61 -11.98
N VAL A 436 3.88 -9.24 -10.99
CA VAL A 436 4.53 -7.92 -10.97
C VAL A 436 5.78 -7.83 -11.83
N SER A 437 6.33 -8.95 -12.28
CA SER A 437 7.54 -9.02 -13.08
C SER A 437 7.29 -9.51 -14.51
N ILE A 438 7.19 -10.81 -14.72
CA ILE A 438 7.14 -11.45 -16.04
C ILE A 438 5.93 -10.97 -16.85
N GLU A 439 4.74 -10.93 -16.23
CA GLU A 439 3.51 -10.50 -16.92
C GLU A 439 3.55 -9.03 -17.31
N ARG A 440 4.44 -8.24 -16.71
CA ARG A 440 4.69 -6.83 -17.04
C ARG A 440 5.92 -6.60 -17.91
N GLY A 441 6.55 -7.68 -18.39
CA GLY A 441 7.70 -7.61 -19.28
C GLY A 441 9.03 -7.33 -18.59
N HIS A 442 9.14 -7.62 -17.29
CA HIS A 442 10.39 -7.53 -16.54
C HIS A 442 10.96 -8.93 -16.28
N ASP A 443 12.25 -9.11 -16.52
CA ASP A 443 12.96 -10.36 -16.21
C ASP A 443 13.39 -10.39 -14.73
N PRO A 444 12.86 -11.30 -13.89
CA PRO A 444 13.22 -11.38 -12.47
C PRO A 444 14.73 -11.58 -12.23
N ARG A 445 15.45 -12.17 -13.18
CA ARG A 445 16.90 -12.43 -13.10
C ARG A 445 17.74 -11.15 -13.03
N GLU A 446 17.17 -10.02 -13.44
CA GLU A 446 17.83 -8.72 -13.40
C GLU A 446 17.58 -7.95 -12.09
N PHE A 447 16.83 -8.55 -11.15
CA PHE A 447 16.43 -7.94 -9.88
C PHE A 447 17.02 -8.68 -8.70
N SER A 448 17.04 -8.05 -7.53
CA SER A 448 17.27 -8.69 -6.24
C SER A 448 15.95 -8.79 -5.47
N LEU A 449 15.71 -9.88 -4.75
CA LEU A 449 14.52 -10.06 -3.91
C LEU A 449 14.77 -9.44 -2.54
N VAL A 450 14.03 -8.39 -2.16
CA VAL A 450 14.08 -7.81 -0.82
C VAL A 450 12.95 -8.40 0.02
N ALA A 451 13.31 -9.26 0.96
CA ALA A 451 12.34 -9.99 1.79
C ALA A 451 12.25 -9.37 3.19
N PHE A 452 11.03 -9.06 3.60
CA PHE A 452 10.73 -8.47 4.90
C PHE A 452 9.34 -8.92 5.41
N GLY A 453 8.84 -8.28 6.48
CA GLY A 453 7.73 -8.82 7.25
C GLY A 453 8.16 -9.94 8.19
N GLY A 454 7.26 -10.39 9.05
CA GLY A 454 7.58 -11.39 10.08
C GLY A 454 7.95 -12.78 9.53
N ALA A 455 7.41 -13.14 8.35
CA ALA A 455 7.58 -14.47 7.75
C ALA A 455 8.39 -14.45 6.43
N GLY A 456 8.56 -13.29 5.78
CA GLY A 456 9.10 -13.20 4.41
C GLY A 456 10.46 -13.86 4.23
N ALA A 457 11.38 -13.64 5.15
CA ALA A 457 12.75 -14.14 5.07
C ALA A 457 12.86 -15.67 5.25
N MET A 458 11.81 -16.33 5.75
CA MET A 458 11.76 -17.82 5.83
C MET A 458 11.56 -18.48 4.48
N HIS A 459 10.94 -17.77 3.52
CA HIS A 459 10.56 -18.31 2.21
C HIS A 459 11.41 -17.75 1.06
N ALA A 460 12.12 -16.65 1.30
CA ALA A 460 12.77 -15.84 0.27
C ALA A 460 13.78 -16.60 -0.58
N CYS A 461 14.62 -17.48 0.01
CA CYS A 461 15.61 -18.25 -0.75
C CYS A 461 14.95 -19.28 -1.67
N ASP A 462 13.89 -19.97 -1.21
CA ASP A 462 13.14 -20.91 -2.03
C ASP A 462 12.48 -20.20 -3.23
N LEU A 463 11.89 -18.99 -3.01
CA LEU A 463 11.28 -18.18 -4.05
C LEU A 463 12.31 -17.64 -5.05
N ALA A 464 13.44 -17.13 -4.57
CA ALA A 464 14.51 -16.63 -5.43
C ALA A 464 15.07 -17.76 -6.31
N HIS A 465 15.27 -18.95 -5.75
CA HIS A 465 15.71 -20.12 -6.51
C HIS A 465 14.72 -20.50 -7.62
N ALA A 466 13.41 -20.58 -7.29
CA ALA A 466 12.35 -20.93 -8.25
C ALA A 466 12.25 -19.94 -9.43
N LEU A 467 12.49 -18.65 -9.16
CA LEU A 467 12.42 -17.56 -10.14
C LEU A 467 13.79 -17.22 -10.76
N ARG A 468 14.85 -17.91 -10.35
CA ARG A 468 16.24 -17.63 -10.75
C ARG A 468 16.67 -16.19 -10.45
N ILE A 469 16.17 -15.64 -9.36
CA ILE A 469 16.61 -14.33 -8.83
C ILE A 469 17.98 -14.55 -8.18
N PRO A 470 19.04 -13.82 -8.60
CA PRO A 470 20.41 -14.15 -8.20
C PRO A 470 20.72 -13.84 -6.73
N ARG A 471 19.88 -13.01 -6.09
CA ARG A 471 20.19 -12.51 -4.74
C ARG A 471 18.94 -12.24 -3.92
N VAL A 472 19.02 -12.59 -2.63
CA VAL A 472 18.06 -12.16 -1.60
C VAL A 472 18.72 -11.14 -0.69
N ILE A 473 17.99 -10.07 -0.38
CA ILE A 473 18.37 -9.03 0.59
C ILE A 473 17.37 -9.10 1.74
N VAL A 474 17.85 -9.34 2.96
CA VAL A 474 17.02 -9.23 4.16
C VAL A 474 17.46 -7.97 4.91
N PRO A 475 16.62 -6.92 4.95
CA PRO A 475 16.92 -5.67 5.62
C PRO A 475 17.28 -5.85 7.09
N ALA A 476 18.00 -4.90 7.65
CA ALA A 476 18.03 -4.76 9.11
C ALA A 476 16.62 -4.39 9.59
N TYR A 477 16.15 -5.05 10.65
CA TYR A 477 14.80 -4.89 11.20
C TYR A 477 13.66 -5.19 10.20
N PRO A 478 13.64 -6.39 9.58
CA PRO A 478 12.69 -6.68 8.52
C PRO A 478 11.23 -6.63 8.98
N GLY A 479 10.93 -6.92 10.24
CA GLY A 479 9.59 -6.83 10.78
C GLY A 479 9.10 -5.42 11.11
N ALA A 480 9.97 -4.40 11.06
CA ALA A 480 9.61 -2.99 11.29
C ALA A 480 9.89 -2.11 10.06
N LEU A 481 10.13 -2.74 8.89
CA LEU A 481 10.54 -2.03 7.68
C LEU A 481 9.45 -1.08 7.17
N SER A 482 8.18 -1.46 7.27
CA SER A 482 7.05 -0.60 6.87
C SER A 482 7.02 0.68 7.69
N ALA A 483 7.16 0.58 9.02
CA ALA A 483 7.23 1.76 9.88
C ALA A 483 8.49 2.61 9.59
N LEU A 484 9.64 2.00 9.29
CA LEU A 484 10.84 2.73 8.84
C LEU A 484 10.60 3.47 7.53
N GLY A 485 9.94 2.83 6.57
CA GLY A 485 9.56 3.45 5.30
C GLY A 485 8.65 4.66 5.50
N ILE A 486 7.68 4.57 6.42
CA ILE A 486 6.82 5.70 6.80
C ILE A 486 7.65 6.84 7.40
N LEU A 487 8.63 6.53 8.27
CA LEU A 487 9.51 7.53 8.92
C LEU A 487 10.30 8.37 7.91
N ILE A 488 10.78 7.72 6.83
CA ILE A 488 11.60 8.37 5.81
C ILE A 488 10.80 8.88 4.61
N SER A 489 9.48 8.65 4.57
CA SER A 489 8.63 9.04 3.44
C SER A 489 8.57 10.55 3.26
N ASP A 490 8.61 10.96 1.99
CA ASP A 490 8.42 12.35 1.59
C ASP A 490 6.94 12.76 1.69
N VAL A 491 6.70 14.06 1.80
CA VAL A 491 5.36 14.61 1.59
C VAL A 491 5.06 14.58 0.09
N VAL A 492 3.94 14.01 -0.29
CA VAL A 492 3.54 13.90 -1.70
C VAL A 492 2.12 14.46 -1.90
N LYS A 493 1.96 15.28 -2.94
CA LYS A 493 0.68 15.78 -3.42
C LYS A 493 0.56 15.45 -4.91
N ASP A 494 -0.52 14.80 -5.27
CA ASP A 494 -0.81 14.40 -6.66
C ASP A 494 -2.08 15.11 -7.16
N HIS A 495 -1.93 15.89 -8.23
CA HIS A 495 -3.04 16.52 -8.93
C HIS A 495 -3.05 16.07 -10.39
N SER A 496 -4.24 15.96 -10.94
CA SER A 496 -4.45 15.57 -12.34
C SER A 496 -5.56 16.40 -12.99
N ARG A 497 -5.56 16.44 -14.32
CA ARG A 497 -6.65 17.00 -15.13
C ARG A 497 -6.73 16.26 -16.46
N THR A 498 -7.91 15.84 -16.83
CA THR A 498 -8.19 15.33 -18.18
C THR A 498 -8.19 16.47 -19.18
N VAL A 499 -7.48 16.30 -20.32
CA VAL A 499 -7.34 17.30 -21.38
C VAL A 499 -7.80 16.79 -22.74
N LEU A 500 -7.76 15.48 -23.00
CA LEU A 500 -8.17 14.82 -24.25
C LEU A 500 -7.56 15.49 -25.50
N LEU A 501 -6.31 15.93 -25.41
CA LEU A 501 -5.63 16.69 -26.45
C LEU A 501 -5.15 15.76 -27.59
N ARG A 502 -5.70 15.98 -28.78
CA ARG A 502 -5.30 15.24 -30.00
C ARG A 502 -4.02 15.82 -30.60
N VAL A 503 -3.05 14.95 -30.83
CA VAL A 503 -1.78 15.26 -31.53
C VAL A 503 -1.76 14.54 -32.88
N LEU A 504 -1.94 15.30 -33.96
CA LEU A 504 -2.06 14.76 -35.31
C LEU A 504 -0.72 14.20 -35.81
N SER A 505 -0.76 13.06 -36.47
CA SER A 505 0.42 12.45 -37.12
C SER A 505 0.94 13.28 -38.28
N SER A 506 0.07 14.02 -38.98
CA SER A 506 0.36 14.87 -40.14
C SER A 506 1.26 16.07 -39.84
N TYR A 507 1.37 16.53 -38.59
CA TYR A 507 2.29 17.63 -38.21
C TYR A 507 3.77 17.38 -38.59
N LYS A 508 4.17 16.11 -38.84
CA LYS A 508 5.53 15.78 -39.35
C LYS A 508 5.79 16.34 -40.74
N LYS A 509 4.78 16.49 -41.59
CA LYS A 509 4.93 16.88 -43.00
C LYS A 509 5.10 18.38 -43.23
N HIS A 510 4.85 19.24 -42.26
CA HIS A 510 4.75 20.70 -42.47
C HIS A 510 5.83 21.50 -41.71
N GLY A 511 6.96 20.90 -41.29
CA GLY A 511 8.06 21.65 -40.65
C GLY A 511 7.73 22.30 -39.31
N THR A 512 6.50 22.16 -38.84
CA THR A 512 6.03 22.74 -37.57
C THR A 512 6.51 21.87 -36.41
N ASN A 513 7.21 22.46 -35.45
CA ASN A 513 7.71 21.73 -34.30
C ASN A 513 6.52 21.28 -33.44
N ARG A 514 6.10 20.00 -33.61
CA ARG A 514 5.03 19.34 -32.86
C ARG A 514 5.06 19.65 -31.37
N ASN A 515 6.27 19.59 -30.81
CA ASN A 515 6.46 19.78 -29.38
C ASN A 515 6.09 21.21 -28.94
N LYS A 516 6.23 22.21 -29.84
CA LYS A 516 5.90 23.61 -29.54
C LYS A 516 4.38 23.87 -29.50
N ILE A 517 3.61 23.12 -30.30
CA ILE A 517 2.14 23.30 -30.36
C ILE A 517 1.47 22.73 -29.12
N PHE A 518 1.75 21.46 -28.78
CA PHE A 518 1.09 20.86 -27.63
C PHE A 518 1.65 21.37 -26.30
N SER A 519 2.94 21.77 -26.22
CA SER A 519 3.49 22.40 -25.02
C SER A 519 2.81 23.74 -24.72
N GLY A 520 2.46 24.54 -25.76
CA GLY A 520 1.70 25.78 -25.58
C GLY A 520 0.32 25.56 -24.92
N GLN A 521 -0.34 24.43 -25.20
CA GLN A 521 -1.62 24.08 -24.62
C GLN A 521 -1.51 23.42 -23.23
N LEU A 522 -0.47 22.65 -22.99
CA LEU A 522 -0.29 21.91 -21.73
C LEU A 522 0.38 22.75 -20.63
N ASN A 523 1.30 23.66 -20.98
CA ASN A 523 2.04 24.44 -20.00
C ASN A 523 1.13 25.25 -19.05
N PRO A 524 0.04 25.89 -19.51
CA PRO A 524 -0.89 26.58 -18.61
C PRO A 524 -1.55 25.62 -17.61
N VAL A 525 -1.92 24.40 -18.06
CA VAL A 525 -2.53 23.39 -17.19
C VAL A 525 -1.53 22.90 -16.14
N PHE A 526 -0.29 22.61 -16.54
CA PHE A 526 0.76 22.26 -15.59
C PHE A 526 1.06 23.38 -14.59
N ALA A 527 1.05 24.64 -15.04
CA ALA A 527 1.25 25.79 -14.16
C ALA A 527 0.15 25.90 -13.09
N GLU A 528 -1.11 25.69 -13.49
CA GLU A 528 -2.24 25.66 -12.57
C GLU A 528 -2.13 24.51 -11.56
N LEU A 529 -1.87 23.27 -12.00
CA LEU A 529 -1.68 22.12 -11.11
C LEU A 529 -0.54 22.35 -10.12
N LYS A 530 0.56 22.96 -10.58
CA LYS A 530 1.70 23.32 -9.73
C LYS A 530 1.31 24.35 -8.66
N GLN A 531 0.52 25.39 -9.05
CA GLN A 531 0.04 26.42 -8.12
C GLN A 531 -0.87 25.81 -7.05
N ASN A 532 -1.78 24.92 -7.43
CA ASN A 532 -2.68 24.22 -6.50
C ASN A 532 -1.90 23.40 -5.47
N ILE A 533 -0.92 22.61 -5.91
CA ILE A 533 -0.06 21.86 -5.01
C ILE A 533 0.73 22.78 -4.07
N ALA A 534 1.30 23.87 -4.60
CA ALA A 534 2.06 24.82 -3.78
C ALA A 534 1.18 25.48 -2.71
N ALA A 535 -0.08 25.81 -3.06
CA ALA A 535 -1.06 26.35 -2.12
C ALA A 535 -1.43 25.35 -1.00
N GLU A 536 -1.62 24.06 -1.34
CA GLU A 536 -1.87 23.02 -0.35
C GLU A 536 -0.69 22.81 0.59
N LEU A 537 0.53 22.70 0.04
CA LEU A 537 1.75 22.56 0.85
C LEU A 537 1.93 23.73 1.82
N LYS A 538 1.62 24.93 1.37
CA LYS A 538 1.65 26.14 2.21
C LYS A 538 0.56 26.13 3.29
N LYS A 539 -0.66 25.72 2.94
CA LYS A 539 -1.79 25.61 3.89
C LYS A 539 -1.49 24.61 5.02
N GLU A 540 -0.79 23.54 4.69
CA GLU A 540 -0.39 22.49 5.64
C GLU A 540 0.92 22.80 6.37
N ASP A 541 1.51 24.00 6.17
CA ASP A 541 2.78 24.48 6.79
C ASP A 541 3.99 23.54 6.57
N TRP A 542 4.06 22.95 5.37
CA TRP A 542 5.22 22.14 5.02
C TRP A 542 6.46 23.01 4.75
N GLN A 543 7.53 22.71 5.46
CA GLN A 543 8.82 23.37 5.31
C GLN A 543 9.69 22.60 4.30
N GLY A 544 10.39 23.31 3.44
CA GLY A 544 11.34 22.73 2.48
C GLY A 544 11.04 23.11 1.02
N ILE A 545 11.92 22.70 0.13
CA ILE A 545 11.81 22.98 -1.30
C ILE A 545 10.96 21.88 -1.94
N ALA A 546 9.86 22.28 -2.55
CA ALA A 546 9.03 21.35 -3.32
C ALA A 546 9.66 21.07 -4.70
N VAL A 547 9.78 19.81 -5.04
CA VAL A 547 10.14 19.31 -6.38
C VAL A 547 8.87 18.93 -7.10
N PHE A 548 8.73 19.34 -8.37
CA PHE A 548 7.55 19.10 -9.18
C PHE A 548 7.89 18.16 -10.34
N GLU A 549 7.11 17.09 -10.48
CA GLU A 549 7.31 16.02 -11.47
C GLU A 549 6.06 15.95 -12.39
N PRO A 550 6.09 16.61 -13.58
CA PRO A 550 4.99 16.54 -14.53
C PRO A 550 5.00 15.22 -15.30
N SER A 551 3.82 14.65 -15.56
CA SER A 551 3.64 13.47 -16.41
C SER A 551 2.34 13.56 -17.23
N CYS A 552 2.24 12.69 -18.26
CA CYS A 552 1.06 12.61 -19.13
C CYS A 552 0.65 11.15 -19.32
N ASP A 553 -0.67 10.90 -19.32
CA ASP A 553 -1.24 9.65 -19.81
C ASP A 553 -1.48 9.79 -21.31
N ILE A 554 -0.87 8.92 -22.10
CA ILE A 554 -0.84 9.01 -23.56
C ILE A 554 -1.31 7.69 -24.16
N ARG A 555 -2.11 7.76 -25.24
CA ARG A 555 -2.55 6.59 -26.01
C ARG A 555 -2.56 6.88 -27.51
N TYR A 556 -2.57 5.84 -28.33
CA TYR A 556 -3.02 6.01 -29.72
C TYR A 556 -4.53 6.26 -29.71
N ARG A 557 -4.98 7.15 -30.58
CA ARG A 557 -6.40 7.46 -30.69
C ARG A 557 -7.23 6.18 -30.94
N GLY A 558 -8.30 6.02 -30.12
CA GLY A 558 -9.19 4.84 -30.19
C GLY A 558 -8.72 3.65 -29.35
N GLN A 559 -7.57 3.74 -28.64
CA GLN A 559 -7.21 2.73 -27.65
C GLN A 559 -7.94 2.96 -26.32
N GLY A 560 -8.25 1.87 -25.62
CA GLY A 560 -8.93 1.89 -24.32
C GLY A 560 -8.00 2.06 -23.11
N TYR A 561 -6.67 2.08 -23.30
CA TYR A 561 -5.65 2.17 -22.25
C TYR A 561 -4.61 3.22 -22.57
N GLU A 562 -4.01 3.79 -21.55
CA GLU A 562 -3.01 4.85 -21.60
C GLU A 562 -1.69 4.37 -20.98
N LEU A 563 -0.58 4.97 -21.44
CA LEU A 563 0.74 4.87 -20.81
C LEU A 563 1.08 6.18 -20.13
N ASN A 564 1.43 6.12 -18.83
CA ASN A 564 1.90 7.30 -18.10
C ASN A 564 3.39 7.49 -18.35
N LEU A 565 3.78 8.68 -18.80
CA LEU A 565 5.17 9.04 -19.11
C LEU A 565 5.51 10.41 -18.51
N ALA A 566 6.71 10.54 -17.96
CA ALA A 566 7.21 11.83 -17.50
C ALA A 566 7.19 12.84 -18.67
N TYR A 567 6.63 14.03 -18.43
CA TYR A 567 6.52 15.06 -19.45
C TYR A 567 7.88 15.71 -19.74
N ALA A 568 8.31 15.62 -21.01
CA ALA A 568 9.50 16.30 -21.53
C ALA A 568 9.34 16.51 -23.04
N ALA A 569 10.26 17.23 -23.66
CA ALA A 569 10.21 17.56 -25.08
C ALA A 569 10.13 16.34 -26.01
N ASP A 570 10.64 15.19 -25.59
CA ASP A 570 10.68 13.93 -26.34
C ASP A 570 9.57 12.94 -25.94
N VAL A 571 8.55 13.37 -25.19
CA VAL A 571 7.54 12.48 -24.60
C VAL A 571 6.85 11.58 -25.64
N LEU A 572 6.59 12.08 -26.85
CA LEU A 572 5.95 11.29 -27.91
C LEU A 572 6.88 10.20 -28.46
N GLN A 573 8.20 10.47 -28.58
CA GLN A 573 9.18 9.47 -28.99
C GLN A 573 9.28 8.37 -27.94
N ARG A 574 9.33 8.75 -26.66
CA ARG A 574 9.34 7.80 -25.54
C ARG A 574 8.03 7.01 -25.46
N PHE A 575 6.90 7.62 -25.80
CA PHE A 575 5.63 6.90 -25.89
C PHE A 575 5.68 5.75 -26.91
N HIS A 576 6.16 6.02 -28.13
CA HIS A 576 6.29 4.99 -29.15
C HIS A 576 7.26 3.88 -28.74
N ALA A 577 8.39 4.22 -28.12
CA ALA A 577 9.38 3.27 -27.61
C ALA A 577 8.80 2.40 -26.48
N GLU A 578 8.14 3.01 -25.51
CA GLU A 578 7.52 2.31 -24.38
C GLU A 578 6.35 1.42 -24.82
N HIS A 579 5.53 1.88 -25.77
CA HIS A 579 4.46 1.09 -26.35
C HIS A 579 5.02 -0.16 -27.06
N LYS A 580 6.12 0.00 -27.83
CA LYS A 580 6.80 -1.12 -28.47
C LYS A 580 7.40 -2.08 -27.45
N ARG A 581 8.00 -1.57 -26.38
CA ARG A 581 8.56 -2.40 -25.31
C ARG A 581 7.49 -3.23 -24.62
N ARG A 582 6.34 -2.63 -24.32
CA ARG A 582 5.28 -3.25 -23.52
C ARG A 582 4.36 -4.17 -24.32
N TYR A 583 4.04 -3.79 -25.56
CA TYR A 583 3.06 -4.48 -26.41
C TYR A 583 3.65 -5.12 -27.66
N GLY A 584 4.96 -4.99 -27.90
CA GLY A 584 5.64 -5.56 -29.06
C GLY A 584 5.53 -4.74 -30.35
N TYR A 585 4.71 -3.68 -30.40
CA TYR A 585 4.49 -2.86 -31.59
C TYR A 585 4.38 -1.36 -31.26
N SER A 586 4.57 -0.53 -32.28
CA SER A 586 4.30 0.93 -32.22
C SER A 586 3.78 1.39 -33.59
N SER A 587 2.99 2.45 -33.60
CA SER A 587 2.35 3.02 -34.80
C SER A 587 2.56 4.54 -34.87
N PRO A 588 3.79 4.99 -35.22
CA PRO A 588 4.13 6.44 -35.25
C PRO A 588 3.32 7.25 -36.27
N GLU A 589 2.69 6.57 -37.23
CA GLU A 589 1.79 7.15 -38.25
C GLU A 589 0.39 7.45 -37.73
N ARG A 590 -0.01 6.88 -36.59
CA ARG A 590 -1.33 7.13 -35.98
C ARG A 590 -1.32 8.41 -35.17
N ASP A 591 -2.49 9.03 -35.08
CA ASP A 591 -2.72 10.11 -34.13
C ASP A 591 -2.59 9.62 -32.71
N VAL A 592 -2.00 10.46 -31.88
CA VAL A 592 -1.83 10.24 -30.45
C VAL A 592 -2.78 11.17 -29.70
N GLU A 593 -3.28 10.72 -28.56
CA GLU A 593 -4.09 11.50 -27.66
C GLU A 593 -3.43 11.60 -26.29
N ILE A 594 -3.18 12.83 -25.84
CA ILE A 594 -2.79 13.10 -24.46
C ILE A 594 -4.09 13.22 -23.66
N VAL A 595 -4.34 12.23 -22.83
CA VAL A 595 -5.64 12.05 -22.15
C VAL A 595 -5.70 12.86 -20.88
N THR A 596 -4.71 12.65 -19.99
CA THR A 596 -4.64 13.29 -18.68
C THR A 596 -3.24 13.83 -18.45
N VAL A 597 -3.13 15.02 -17.91
CA VAL A 597 -1.88 15.56 -17.38
C VAL A 597 -1.86 15.44 -15.88
N ARG A 598 -0.70 15.13 -15.32
CA ARG A 598 -0.51 14.91 -13.90
C ARG A 598 0.66 15.73 -13.40
N MET A 599 0.55 16.24 -12.17
CA MET A 599 1.62 16.92 -11.46
C MET A 599 1.78 16.29 -10.09
N ARG A 600 2.97 15.77 -9.80
CA ARG A 600 3.36 15.35 -8.46
C ARG A 600 4.24 16.41 -7.84
N GLY A 601 3.87 16.91 -6.67
CA GLY A 601 4.72 17.76 -5.84
C GLY A 601 5.26 16.96 -4.67
N ARG A 602 6.57 17.07 -4.43
CA ARG A 602 7.26 16.32 -3.38
C ARG A 602 8.11 17.25 -2.52
N VAL A 603 7.94 17.18 -1.20
CA VAL A 603 8.84 17.79 -0.22
C VAL A 603 9.59 16.67 0.50
N ALA A 604 10.91 16.74 0.46
CA ALA A 604 11.76 15.68 1.03
C ALA A 604 11.58 15.56 2.54
N SER A 605 11.56 14.32 3.03
CA SER A 605 11.59 14.04 4.46
C SER A 605 12.85 14.62 5.10
N PRO A 606 12.76 15.20 6.31
CA PRO A 606 13.94 15.60 7.08
C PRO A 606 14.79 14.41 7.52
N GLU A 607 14.17 13.24 7.66
CA GLU A 607 14.83 12.01 8.05
C GLU A 607 15.43 11.32 6.82
N LYS A 608 16.75 11.17 6.81
CA LYS A 608 17.47 10.49 5.73
C LYS A 608 18.10 9.20 6.22
N LEU A 609 17.83 8.11 5.53
CA LEU A 609 18.39 6.79 5.85
C LEU A 609 19.95 6.81 5.94
N SER A 610 20.62 7.67 5.16
CA SER A 610 22.09 7.80 5.18
C SER A 610 22.65 8.28 6.53
N ARG A 611 21.84 8.93 7.36
CA ARG A 611 22.21 9.42 8.70
C ARG A 611 21.86 8.43 9.81
N LEU A 612 21.11 7.36 9.51
CA LEU A 612 20.68 6.40 10.50
C LEU A 612 21.82 5.45 10.87
N LYS A 613 22.09 5.34 12.16
CA LYS A 613 22.94 4.32 12.73
C LYS A 613 22.07 3.09 13.00
N ILE A 614 22.30 2.03 12.25
CA ILE A 614 21.68 0.73 12.51
C ILE A 614 22.50 0.08 13.62
N ARG A 615 21.86 -0.20 14.76
CA ARG A 615 22.46 -0.98 15.85
C ARG A 615 21.97 -2.41 15.73
N ASP A 616 22.86 -3.36 15.99
CA ASP A 616 22.43 -4.74 16.17
C ASP A 616 21.54 -4.81 17.42
N GLU A 617 20.40 -5.50 17.29
CA GLU A 617 19.50 -5.74 18.43
C GLU A 617 20.26 -6.49 19.52
N GLN A 618 20.28 -5.95 20.72
CA GLN A 618 20.80 -6.62 21.90
C GLN A 618 19.67 -7.49 22.46
N GLY A 619 19.66 -8.77 22.08
CA GLY A 619 18.69 -9.74 22.57
C GLY A 619 19.35 -10.87 23.37
N LYS A 620 18.52 -11.62 24.10
CA LYS A 620 18.91 -12.85 24.81
C LYS A 620 19.14 -14.04 23.84
N LEU A 621 19.16 -13.77 22.52
CA LEU A 621 19.29 -14.81 21.50
C LEU A 621 20.65 -15.50 21.57
N MET A 622 20.66 -16.82 21.62
CA MET A 622 21.86 -17.63 21.73
C MET A 622 22.12 -18.43 20.47
N SER A 623 23.38 -18.65 20.14
CA SER A 623 23.76 -19.58 19.08
C SER A 623 23.48 -21.03 19.51
N ALA A 624 22.85 -21.80 18.63
CA ALA A 624 22.47 -23.18 18.85
C ALA A 624 22.64 -23.99 17.55
N ALA A 625 22.40 -25.30 17.61
CA ALA A 625 22.28 -26.14 16.41
C ALA A 625 21.06 -27.06 16.56
N ALA A 626 20.31 -27.21 15.48
CA ALA A 626 19.13 -28.07 15.42
C ALA A 626 19.08 -28.85 14.11
N MET A 627 18.24 -29.88 14.07
CA MET A 627 17.89 -30.55 12.83
C MET A 627 16.78 -29.77 12.13
N VAL A 628 17.02 -29.39 10.89
CA VAL A 628 16.07 -28.59 10.08
C VAL A 628 15.85 -29.30 8.75
N HIS A 629 14.60 -29.32 8.29
CA HIS A 629 14.23 -29.98 7.04
C HIS A 629 14.32 -29.03 5.86
N PHE A 630 15.12 -29.38 4.86
CA PHE A 630 15.25 -28.72 3.56
C PHE A 630 15.04 -29.72 2.43
N ALA A 631 14.14 -29.45 1.50
CA ALA A 631 13.89 -30.29 0.33
C ALA A 631 13.73 -31.80 0.64
N GLY A 632 13.04 -32.13 1.74
CA GLY A 632 12.78 -33.51 2.16
C GLY A 632 13.96 -34.23 2.88
N ARG A 633 15.00 -33.48 3.24
CA ARG A 633 16.16 -34.03 3.99
C ARG A 633 16.42 -33.21 5.25
N SER A 634 16.81 -33.89 6.32
CA SER A 634 17.23 -33.25 7.57
C SER A 634 18.70 -32.87 7.52
N HIS A 635 18.99 -31.65 7.90
CA HIS A 635 20.33 -31.08 7.97
C HIS A 635 20.63 -30.54 9.36
N ARG A 636 21.80 -30.84 9.92
CA ARG A 636 22.28 -30.15 11.12
C ARG A 636 22.56 -28.69 10.76
N THR A 637 21.76 -27.77 11.29
CA THR A 637 21.73 -26.38 10.92
C THR A 637 22.11 -25.49 12.10
N GLN A 638 22.94 -24.49 11.87
CA GLN A 638 23.30 -23.52 12.90
C GLN A 638 22.17 -22.49 13.06
N ILE A 639 21.78 -22.22 14.28
CA ILE A 639 20.87 -21.13 14.65
C ILE A 639 21.74 -20.02 15.22
N ILE A 640 21.73 -18.85 14.57
CA ILE A 640 22.67 -17.77 14.85
C ILE A 640 21.90 -16.47 15.00
N PRO A 641 22.05 -15.70 16.11
CA PRO A 641 21.49 -14.36 16.18
C PRO A 641 22.16 -13.46 15.15
N ARG A 642 21.40 -12.55 14.52
CA ARG A 642 21.92 -11.64 13.49
C ARG A 642 23.11 -10.81 13.98
N SER A 643 23.13 -10.44 15.26
CA SER A 643 24.24 -9.73 15.89
C SER A 643 25.58 -10.47 15.85
N ALA A 644 25.54 -11.81 15.81
CA ALA A 644 26.73 -12.66 15.70
C ALA A 644 27.29 -12.77 14.27
N VAL A 645 26.53 -12.35 13.24
CA VAL A 645 27.01 -12.33 11.85
C VAL A 645 27.92 -11.11 11.65
N GLY A 646 29.20 -11.36 11.40
CA GLY A 646 30.20 -10.29 11.21
C GLY A 646 30.03 -9.55 9.89
N VAL A 647 30.17 -8.21 9.93
CA VAL A 647 30.10 -7.37 8.72
C VAL A 647 31.22 -7.73 7.74
N GLY A 648 30.87 -7.95 6.47
CA GLY A 648 31.81 -8.27 5.39
C GLY A 648 32.37 -9.70 5.39
N LYS A 649 32.08 -10.51 6.42
CA LYS A 649 32.45 -11.93 6.45
C LYS A 649 31.46 -12.77 5.68
N THR A 650 31.93 -13.71 4.89
CA THR A 650 31.11 -14.69 4.16
C THR A 650 30.95 -15.96 5.01
N TYR A 651 29.71 -16.46 5.04
CA TYR A 651 29.30 -17.66 5.72
C TYR A 651 28.59 -18.59 4.73
N HIS A 652 28.49 -19.88 5.07
CA HIS A 652 27.84 -20.91 4.26
C HIS A 652 26.63 -21.48 5.02
N GLY A 653 25.53 -21.69 4.29
CA GLY A 653 24.38 -22.44 4.78
C GLY A 653 24.65 -23.94 4.93
N PRO A 654 23.79 -24.68 5.64
CA PRO A 654 22.49 -24.23 6.14
C PRO A 654 22.61 -23.41 7.43
N ALA A 655 21.79 -22.38 7.56
CA ALA A 655 21.71 -21.53 8.75
C ALA A 655 20.30 -20.98 8.97
N ILE A 656 19.93 -20.79 10.22
CA ILE A 656 18.77 -20.01 10.65
C ILE A 656 19.30 -18.75 11.34
N ILE A 657 19.01 -17.58 10.79
CA ILE A 657 19.39 -16.31 11.40
C ILE A 657 18.17 -15.77 12.15
N THR A 658 18.32 -15.59 13.47
CA THR A 658 17.24 -15.12 14.35
C THR A 658 17.43 -13.67 14.72
N GLU A 659 16.33 -12.95 14.79
CA GLU A 659 16.23 -11.56 15.25
C GLU A 659 14.87 -11.36 15.96
N TYR A 660 14.69 -10.22 16.61
CA TYR A 660 13.49 -9.97 17.42
C TYR A 660 12.18 -10.18 16.64
N SER A 661 12.10 -9.64 15.41
CA SER A 661 10.86 -9.55 14.66
C SER A 661 10.78 -10.48 13.44
N ALA A 662 11.83 -11.25 13.14
CA ALA A 662 11.85 -12.13 11.97
C ALA A 662 12.86 -13.28 12.13
N THR A 663 12.70 -14.29 11.27
CA THR A 663 13.63 -15.43 11.14
C THR A 663 14.00 -15.58 9.67
N THR A 664 15.31 -15.64 9.37
CA THR A 664 15.82 -15.88 8.02
C THR A 664 16.28 -17.31 7.88
N VAL A 665 15.77 -18.03 6.89
CA VAL A 665 16.13 -19.40 6.57
C VAL A 665 17.09 -19.41 5.38
N ILE A 666 18.28 -19.94 5.58
CA ILE A 666 19.32 -20.08 4.55
C ILE A 666 19.53 -21.56 4.26
N PRO A 667 19.12 -22.05 3.07
CA PRO A 667 19.30 -23.46 2.66
C PRO A 667 20.77 -23.90 2.56
N PRO A 668 21.02 -25.22 2.52
CA PRO A 668 22.36 -25.75 2.21
C PRO A 668 22.88 -25.26 0.85
N GLY A 669 24.18 -24.99 0.77
CA GLY A 669 24.87 -24.60 -0.47
C GLY A 669 24.85 -23.12 -0.78
N LEU A 670 24.03 -22.32 -0.12
CA LEU A 670 24.01 -20.86 -0.31
C LEU A 670 25.06 -20.16 0.55
N MET A 671 25.54 -19.02 0.04
CA MET A 671 26.46 -18.13 0.75
C MET A 671 25.72 -16.90 1.23
N TYR A 672 26.12 -16.38 2.41
CA TYR A 672 25.55 -15.16 2.95
C TYR A 672 26.59 -14.29 3.66
N ARG A 673 26.32 -13.00 3.71
CA ARG A 673 27.14 -12.02 4.44
C ARG A 673 26.28 -10.87 4.95
N LYS A 674 26.74 -10.21 6.00
CA LYS A 674 26.17 -8.92 6.45
C LYS A 674 26.96 -7.78 5.81
N ASP A 675 26.27 -6.84 5.16
CA ASP A 675 26.91 -5.66 4.57
C ASP A 675 27.12 -4.53 5.60
N ARG A 676 27.72 -3.43 5.16
CA ARG A 676 27.97 -2.25 6.02
C ARG A 676 26.68 -1.52 6.40
N ALA A 677 25.60 -1.72 5.67
CA ALA A 677 24.27 -1.18 5.98
C ALA A 677 23.49 -2.07 6.96
N GLY A 678 24.08 -3.19 7.41
CA GLY A 678 23.47 -4.15 8.34
C GLY A 678 22.53 -5.16 7.65
N ASN A 679 22.41 -5.16 6.32
CA ASN A 679 21.55 -6.08 5.60
C ASN A 679 22.23 -7.44 5.39
N LEU A 680 21.45 -8.52 5.42
CA LEU A 680 21.94 -9.83 4.98
C LEU A 680 21.79 -9.92 3.47
N LEU A 681 22.89 -10.19 2.79
CA LEU A 681 22.95 -10.48 1.36
C LEU A 681 23.19 -11.97 1.20
N ILE A 682 22.27 -12.67 0.52
CA ILE A 682 22.31 -14.13 0.29
C ILE A 682 22.40 -14.34 -1.22
N GLU A 683 23.44 -15.01 -1.70
CA GLU A 683 23.62 -15.37 -3.10
C GLU A 683 22.92 -16.73 -3.34
N VAL A 684 22.04 -16.78 -4.36
CA VAL A 684 21.15 -17.93 -4.63
C VAL A 684 21.52 -18.65 -5.91
#